data_aa4bef566e247eb7578bdab2fb2f8d04
#
_entry.id   aa4bef566e247eb7578bdab2fb2f8d04
#
_cell.length_a   1.000
_cell.length_b   1.000
_cell.length_c   1.000
_cell.angle_alpha   90.00
_cell.angle_beta   90.00
_cell.angle_gamma   90.00
#
_symmetry.space_group_name_H-M   'P 1'
#
loop_
_entity.id
_entity.type
_entity.pdbx_description
1 polymer ?
#
loop_
_entity_poly.entity_id
_entity_poly.type
_entity_poly.pdbx_seq_one_letter_code
_entity_poly.pdbx_strand_id
1 'polypeptide(L)'
;MKVSISFLLLFLQFYLFAQVVDIGGPVSKSLDINSKSLQYTILPSFDLQQRLIEDDLIHFEKSGPFRFGYEHVVHHDLINSGEWLDVKTGRIWRLSFESIGAYSMNIVFSNYNLPKGAHLHVYDANMKHIIGAYTSHNNNLNNSLGTDLVKGDRITIELYEPYYALGKTVLEVSKVVHGYRDINNWYNLKVNESGACNMDVICPDGVPWSDEIRSVARIVVGGGLCTGTLVNNTSQDGTPYFLTANHCGPTSMGSAVFKFNFDSPTCGSQTVANSQNPTGPNQSINGSSFKASNAASDFGLIELNSVPPASYNVYYSGWNHSNSVPQTGVSIHHPSGDVKKISFDDDPLQTTTYSGTSNNMWQIESWERLTTTEGGSSGSGLWDENHYLIGQLYGGSAACGNSGSDVYGKFSMSWTGNGASTANSRLKDWLDPNNSGVTQLAGLGSSAPTLSNEVGILSLDYPSGAYCTSWVPVEFKIKNNGINTLTEIDYDIYIDGAMYTSSGYPFKWTGNLSSGSSVIEALSSSLNIADGVHSIEIKISNVNGQVDPNNSNNNFSSDFSTYANTSLVQLSLDFDCWGSEISWDIKDDQTGAVLWSQPQGTYQDVSPNGYSIIENICLADGCYEFNITDSYGDGMSGAQYNSCDNNGDYNISNQWGTVNFVNMVANNADFGSGTSHDFCLTNTSINNSEIFSAFLYPNPANESLNISLINSSKPNCELIVYDINGQKVLNTIINPSSQNNINIKELNSGYYIVKLVEGESITWLRFIKK
;
A
#
# COMPACT_ATOMS: atom_id res chain seq x y z
N MET A 1 43.00 44.31 -5.84
CA MET A 1 42.51 43.13 -6.57
C MET A 1 41.97 42.16 -5.54
N LYS A 2 40.64 42.16 -5.33
CA LYS A 2 39.98 41.19 -4.43
C LYS A 2 39.45 40.08 -5.32
N VAL A 3 39.94 38.86 -5.13
CA VAL A 3 39.44 37.67 -5.79
C VAL A 3 38.31 37.11 -4.93
N SER A 4 37.08 37.18 -5.46
CA SER A 4 35.91 36.50 -4.89
C SER A 4 35.93 35.06 -5.38
N ILE A 5 36.09 34.13 -4.46
CA ILE A 5 35.94 32.71 -4.72
C ILE A 5 34.46 32.40 -4.45
N SER A 6 33.68 32.18 -5.52
CA SER A 6 32.34 31.64 -5.44
C SER A 6 32.42 30.14 -5.20
N PHE A 7 31.97 29.69 -4.03
CA PHE A 7 31.71 28.28 -3.74
C PHE A 7 30.43 27.85 -4.46
N LEU A 8 30.58 27.04 -5.48
CA LEU A 8 29.45 26.35 -6.14
C LEU A 8 29.08 25.14 -5.27
N LEU A 9 28.03 25.25 -4.47
CA LEU A 9 27.45 24.13 -3.77
C LEU A 9 26.73 23.24 -4.79
N LEU A 10 27.37 22.11 -5.13
CA LEU A 10 26.69 21.01 -5.83
C LEU A 10 25.73 20.35 -4.84
N PHE A 11 24.44 20.59 -5.00
CA PHE A 11 23.41 19.76 -4.37
C PHE A 11 23.41 18.40 -5.10
N LEU A 12 24.00 17.37 -4.48
CA LEU A 12 23.72 16.00 -4.86
C LEU A 12 22.27 15.70 -4.40
N GLN A 13 21.35 15.62 -5.35
CA GLN A 13 20.06 15.04 -5.10
C GLN A 13 20.23 13.52 -4.91
N PHE A 14 20.16 13.06 -3.68
CA PHE A 14 20.02 11.65 -3.38
C PHE A 14 18.55 11.26 -3.68
N TYR A 15 18.35 10.53 -4.76
CA TYR A 15 17.09 9.83 -4.98
C TYR A 15 17.00 8.70 -3.96
N LEU A 16 16.15 8.83 -2.96
CA LEU A 16 15.81 7.78 -2.00
C LEU A 16 14.84 6.82 -2.69
N PHE A 17 15.33 5.69 -3.13
CA PHE A 17 14.50 4.60 -3.64
C PHE A 17 14.03 3.73 -2.47
N ALA A 18 12.78 3.23 -2.56
CA ALA A 18 12.31 2.17 -1.66
C ALA A 18 13.23 0.95 -1.75
N GLN A 19 13.48 0.27 -0.63
CA GLN A 19 14.34 -0.93 -0.64
C GLN A 19 13.76 -2.09 -1.46
N VAL A 20 12.43 -2.13 -1.58
CA VAL A 20 11.73 -3.04 -2.49
C VAL A 20 11.27 -2.22 -3.68
N VAL A 21 11.81 -2.51 -4.85
CA VAL A 21 11.55 -1.75 -6.08
C VAL A 21 10.53 -2.52 -6.90
N ASP A 22 9.48 -1.86 -7.35
CA ASP A 22 8.58 -2.44 -8.34
C ASP A 22 9.24 -2.38 -9.73
N ILE A 23 9.83 -3.50 -10.13
CA ILE A 23 10.43 -3.70 -11.47
C ILE A 23 9.67 -4.78 -12.26
N GLY A 24 8.42 -5.05 -11.89
CA GLY A 24 7.64 -6.18 -12.35
C GLY A 24 7.89 -7.44 -11.53
N GLY A 25 7.16 -8.49 -11.83
CA GLY A 25 7.28 -9.78 -11.14
C GLY A 25 8.52 -10.58 -11.52
N PRO A 26 8.63 -11.84 -11.03
CA PRO A 26 9.67 -12.77 -11.42
C PRO A 26 9.76 -12.94 -12.94
N VAL A 27 10.99 -13.08 -13.46
CA VAL A 27 11.21 -13.25 -14.91
C VAL A 27 10.55 -14.53 -15.43
N SER A 28 10.52 -15.59 -14.61
CA SER A 28 9.83 -16.83 -14.99
C SER A 28 8.34 -16.64 -15.21
N LYS A 29 7.68 -15.73 -14.47
CA LYS A 29 6.26 -15.37 -14.66
C LYS A 29 6.05 -14.68 -16.01
N SER A 30 6.92 -13.72 -16.35
CA SER A 30 6.81 -12.98 -17.63
C SER A 30 7.16 -13.79 -18.87
N LEU A 31 7.86 -14.92 -18.72
CA LEU A 31 8.28 -15.80 -19.82
C LEU A 31 7.52 -17.14 -19.84
N ASP A 32 6.49 -17.28 -19.02
CA ASP A 32 5.72 -18.52 -18.85
C ASP A 32 6.60 -19.77 -18.65
N ILE A 33 7.67 -19.61 -17.88
CA ILE A 33 8.54 -20.73 -17.54
C ILE A 33 7.88 -21.56 -16.46
N ASN A 34 7.32 -22.69 -16.87
CA ASN A 34 6.49 -23.57 -16.06
C ASN A 34 7.11 -23.88 -14.67
N SER A 35 6.37 -23.50 -13.62
CA SER A 35 6.72 -23.83 -12.23
C SER A 35 6.51 -25.32 -11.88
N LYS A 36 5.76 -26.07 -12.68
CA LYS A 36 5.45 -27.49 -12.46
C LYS A 36 6.67 -28.43 -12.54
N SER A 37 7.80 -27.94 -13.06
CA SER A 37 9.06 -28.72 -13.12
C SER A 37 10.02 -28.48 -11.96
N LEU A 38 9.70 -27.57 -11.01
CA LEU A 38 10.56 -27.23 -9.91
C LEU A 38 10.70 -28.42 -8.92
N GLN A 39 11.93 -28.77 -8.60
CA GLN A 39 12.21 -29.72 -7.53
C GLN A 39 12.30 -28.94 -6.22
N TYR A 40 11.51 -29.37 -5.22
CA TYR A 40 11.53 -28.77 -3.88
C TYR A 40 12.50 -29.53 -2.98
N THR A 41 13.37 -28.77 -2.30
CA THR A 41 14.13 -29.28 -1.16
C THR A 41 13.18 -29.39 0.03
N ILE A 42 12.84 -30.62 0.41
CA ILE A 42 11.95 -30.88 1.55
C ILE A 42 12.73 -30.67 2.84
N LEU A 43 12.25 -29.74 3.69
CA LEU A 43 12.85 -29.48 4.99
C LEU A 43 12.47 -30.57 6.00
N PRO A 44 13.35 -30.91 6.96
CA PRO A 44 13.06 -31.94 7.96
C PRO A 44 11.90 -31.51 8.87
N SER A 45 11.12 -32.46 9.33
CA SER A 45 10.11 -32.21 10.37
C SER A 45 10.76 -31.90 11.72
N PHE A 46 10.06 -31.15 12.57
CA PHE A 46 10.44 -30.86 13.95
C PHE A 46 9.27 -31.16 14.90
N ASP A 47 9.54 -31.27 16.20
CA ASP A 47 8.51 -31.49 17.21
C ASP A 47 7.80 -30.18 17.53
N LEU A 48 6.65 -29.92 16.87
CA LEU A 48 5.83 -28.75 17.07
C LEU A 48 5.25 -28.68 18.49
N GLN A 49 4.85 -29.80 19.08
CA GLN A 49 4.24 -29.79 20.42
C GLN A 49 5.28 -29.39 21.49
N GLN A 50 6.47 -29.93 21.40
CA GLN A 50 7.57 -29.50 22.28
C GLN A 50 7.89 -28.01 22.09
N ARG A 51 7.85 -27.51 20.84
CA ARG A 51 8.11 -26.09 20.55
C ARG A 51 7.05 -25.18 21.15
N LEU A 52 5.77 -25.53 21.05
CA LEU A 52 4.68 -24.76 21.64
C LEU A 52 4.76 -24.72 23.17
N ILE A 53 5.14 -25.82 23.83
CA ILE A 53 5.34 -25.84 25.29
C ILE A 53 6.50 -24.89 25.71
N GLU A 54 7.60 -24.88 24.97
CA GLU A 54 8.69 -23.92 25.20
C GLU A 54 8.25 -22.47 24.97
N ASP A 55 7.44 -22.23 23.94
CA ASP A 55 6.90 -20.89 23.64
C ASP A 55 6.03 -20.35 24.77
N ASP A 56 5.13 -21.17 25.32
CA ASP A 56 4.23 -20.76 26.38
C ASP A 56 5.00 -20.23 27.61
N LEU A 57 6.15 -20.83 27.93
CA LEU A 57 7.02 -20.37 29.03
C LEU A 57 7.63 -19.00 28.74
N ILE A 58 8.15 -18.79 27.51
CA ILE A 58 8.81 -17.54 27.10
C ILE A 58 7.78 -16.41 26.94
N HIS A 59 6.63 -16.72 26.36
CA HIS A 59 5.59 -15.72 26.08
C HIS A 59 4.91 -15.22 27.35
N PHE A 60 4.73 -16.08 28.35
CA PHE A 60 4.16 -15.69 29.63
C PHE A 60 5.01 -14.62 30.35
N GLU A 61 6.33 -14.77 30.29
CA GLU A 61 7.27 -13.85 30.93
C GLU A 61 7.64 -12.65 30.04
N LYS A 62 7.28 -12.64 28.76
CA LYS A 62 7.71 -11.68 27.72
C LYS A 62 9.24 -11.48 27.72
N SER A 63 9.99 -12.50 28.13
CA SER A 63 11.44 -12.43 28.36
C SER A 63 12.29 -12.64 27.11
N GLY A 64 11.66 -12.82 25.94
CA GLY A 64 12.30 -13.02 24.65
C GLY A 64 11.39 -12.66 23.49
N PRO A 65 11.89 -12.71 22.24
CA PRO A 65 11.07 -12.50 21.06
C PRO A 65 9.90 -13.48 21.01
N PHE A 66 8.74 -13.01 20.56
CA PHE A 66 7.60 -13.90 20.29
C PHE A 66 7.95 -14.82 19.13
N ARG A 67 8.07 -16.13 19.39
CA ARG A 67 8.41 -17.11 18.35
C ARG A 67 7.17 -17.50 17.56
N PHE A 68 7.20 -17.28 16.25
CA PHE A 68 6.18 -17.71 15.30
C PHE A 68 6.65 -18.80 14.36
N GLY A 69 7.97 -18.99 14.23
CA GLY A 69 8.56 -19.87 13.24
C GLY A 69 9.74 -20.68 13.78
N TYR A 70 9.94 -21.85 13.16
CA TYR A 70 11.09 -22.71 13.38
C TYR A 70 12.16 -22.46 12.31
N GLU A 71 13.39 -22.19 12.73
CA GLU A 71 14.51 -21.91 11.82
C GLU A 71 15.21 -23.21 11.41
N HIS A 72 15.09 -23.59 10.15
CA HIS A 72 15.93 -24.61 9.54
C HIS A 72 17.25 -23.98 9.09
N VAL A 73 18.36 -24.38 9.70
CA VAL A 73 19.69 -23.96 9.24
C VAL A 73 20.04 -24.77 7.99
N VAL A 74 20.37 -24.08 6.93
CA VAL A 74 20.70 -24.66 5.62
C VAL A 74 21.94 -23.98 5.04
N HIS A 75 22.53 -24.54 3.98
CA HIS A 75 23.69 -24.00 3.29
C HIS A 75 23.50 -24.22 1.79
N HIS A 76 22.84 -23.26 1.14
CA HIS A 76 22.58 -23.30 -0.29
C HIS A 76 23.11 -22.04 -0.97
N ASP A 77 23.94 -22.22 -1.97
CA ASP A 77 24.51 -21.13 -2.77
C ASP A 77 24.26 -21.34 -4.27
N LEU A 78 24.70 -20.39 -5.08
CA LEU A 78 24.52 -20.41 -6.53
C LEU A 78 25.27 -21.52 -7.26
N ILE A 79 26.20 -22.24 -6.58
CA ILE A 79 27.05 -23.28 -7.15
C ILE A 79 26.54 -24.66 -6.76
N ASN A 80 26.18 -24.85 -5.49
CA ASN A 80 25.85 -26.16 -4.93
C ASN A 80 24.36 -26.51 -5.01
N SER A 81 23.50 -25.55 -5.35
CA SER A 81 22.04 -25.72 -5.26
C SER A 81 21.29 -24.97 -6.35
N GLY A 82 19.99 -25.35 -6.51
CA GLY A 82 19.12 -24.71 -7.49
C GLY A 82 19.44 -25.06 -8.93
N GLU A 83 18.76 -24.39 -9.84
CA GLU A 83 18.95 -24.57 -11.29
C GLU A 83 19.14 -23.22 -11.98
N TRP A 84 20.03 -23.20 -12.97
CA TRP A 84 20.23 -22.05 -13.85
C TRP A 84 19.52 -22.27 -15.18
N LEU A 85 18.85 -21.24 -15.66
CA LEU A 85 18.19 -21.23 -16.97
C LEU A 85 18.57 -19.94 -17.72
N ASP A 86 19.07 -20.07 -18.93
CA ASP A 86 19.36 -18.93 -19.79
C ASP A 86 18.09 -18.35 -20.39
N VAL A 87 17.96 -17.02 -20.33
CA VAL A 87 16.88 -16.25 -20.92
C VAL A 87 17.44 -15.20 -21.88
N LYS A 88 16.61 -14.57 -22.71
CA LYS A 88 17.06 -13.66 -23.78
C LYS A 88 18.03 -12.56 -23.33
N THR A 89 17.91 -12.05 -22.09
CA THR A 89 18.64 -10.88 -21.60
C THR A 89 19.63 -11.18 -20.47
N GLY A 90 19.69 -12.45 -20.03
CA GLY A 90 20.50 -12.87 -18.91
C GLY A 90 20.26 -14.32 -18.57
N ARG A 91 20.28 -14.65 -17.29
CA ARG A 91 19.90 -15.96 -16.77
C ARG A 91 19.12 -15.83 -15.48
N ILE A 92 18.31 -16.82 -15.18
CA ILE A 92 17.62 -16.95 -13.89
C ILE A 92 18.18 -18.16 -13.12
N TRP A 93 18.27 -18.01 -11.81
CA TRP A 93 18.55 -19.11 -10.89
C TRP A 93 17.34 -19.30 -9.99
N ARG A 94 16.93 -20.56 -9.80
CA ARG A 94 15.78 -20.89 -8.95
C ARG A 94 16.14 -21.97 -7.95
N LEU A 95 15.73 -21.74 -6.71
CA LEU A 95 15.82 -22.71 -5.61
C LEU A 95 14.50 -22.74 -4.85
N SER A 96 13.94 -23.92 -4.67
CA SER A 96 12.62 -24.10 -4.08
C SER A 96 12.69 -24.95 -2.82
N PHE A 97 11.90 -24.57 -1.80
CA PHE A 97 11.78 -25.26 -0.53
C PHE A 97 10.33 -25.65 -0.25
N GLU A 98 10.16 -26.82 0.38
CA GLU A 98 8.89 -27.27 0.93
C GLU A 98 9.07 -27.57 2.42
N SER A 99 8.21 -26.97 3.25
CA SER A 99 8.14 -27.22 4.69
C SER A 99 6.70 -27.53 5.09
N ILE A 100 6.37 -28.81 5.05
CA ILE A 100 4.99 -29.31 5.16
C ILE A 100 4.29 -28.77 6.41
N GLY A 101 3.14 -28.13 6.21
CA GLY A 101 2.29 -27.58 7.26
C GLY A 101 2.67 -26.17 7.73
N ALA A 102 3.62 -25.50 7.08
CA ALA A 102 3.91 -24.11 7.36
C ALA A 102 2.76 -23.20 6.90
N TYR A 103 2.38 -22.23 7.73
CA TYR A 103 1.45 -21.15 7.33
C TYR A 103 2.16 -20.07 6.52
N SER A 104 3.46 -19.90 6.77
CA SER A 104 4.32 -18.99 6.06
C SER A 104 5.74 -19.47 6.04
N MET A 105 6.52 -18.97 5.09
CA MET A 105 7.95 -19.19 5.05
C MET A 105 8.67 -17.87 4.77
N ASN A 106 9.87 -17.70 5.35
CA ASN A 106 10.77 -16.59 5.03
C ASN A 106 12.22 -17.08 5.00
N ILE A 107 13.06 -16.30 4.33
CA ILE A 107 14.45 -16.67 4.05
C ILE A 107 15.40 -15.72 4.76
N VAL A 108 16.51 -16.24 5.25
CA VAL A 108 17.68 -15.46 5.68
C VAL A 108 18.87 -15.82 4.80
N PHE A 109 19.43 -14.82 4.15
CA PHE A 109 20.68 -14.90 3.43
C PHE A 109 21.83 -14.44 4.33
N SER A 110 22.85 -15.27 4.48
CA SER A 110 24.09 -14.95 5.20
C SER A 110 25.09 -14.20 4.33
N ASN A 111 25.02 -14.43 3.00
CA ASN A 111 25.72 -13.67 1.98
C ASN A 111 24.71 -13.17 0.96
N TYR A 112 24.59 -11.84 0.83
CA TYR A 112 23.74 -11.19 -0.13
C TYR A 112 24.47 -9.98 -0.72
N ASN A 113 24.87 -10.09 -1.97
CA ASN A 113 25.44 -8.97 -2.72
C ASN A 113 25.05 -9.12 -4.19
N LEU A 114 24.12 -8.28 -4.65
CA LEU A 114 23.66 -8.26 -6.04
C LEU A 114 24.34 -7.13 -6.82
N PRO A 115 24.83 -7.39 -8.03
CA PRO A 115 25.29 -6.35 -8.94
C PRO A 115 24.11 -5.52 -9.46
N LYS A 116 24.38 -4.30 -9.91
CA LYS A 116 23.35 -3.44 -10.53
C LYS A 116 22.68 -4.17 -11.71
N GLY A 117 21.34 -4.15 -11.71
CA GLY A 117 20.49 -4.81 -12.71
C GLY A 117 20.12 -6.26 -12.41
N ALA A 118 20.82 -6.91 -11.46
CA ALA A 118 20.32 -8.17 -10.89
C ALA A 118 19.20 -7.91 -9.89
N HIS A 119 18.26 -8.83 -9.80
CA HIS A 119 17.15 -8.74 -8.85
C HIS A 119 16.66 -10.12 -8.41
N LEU A 120 16.10 -10.16 -7.21
CA LEU A 120 15.65 -11.38 -6.57
C LEU A 120 14.20 -11.25 -6.11
N HIS A 121 13.42 -12.26 -6.39
CA HIS A 121 12.06 -12.41 -5.87
C HIS A 121 11.94 -13.70 -5.05
N VAL A 122 11.02 -13.72 -4.10
CA VAL A 122 10.59 -14.93 -3.39
C VAL A 122 9.08 -15.03 -3.52
N TYR A 123 8.57 -16.21 -3.90
CA TYR A 123 7.16 -16.39 -4.17
C TYR A 123 6.64 -17.76 -3.77
N ASP A 124 5.32 -17.86 -3.56
CA ASP A 124 4.61 -19.09 -3.28
C ASP A 124 4.53 -20.02 -4.51
N ALA A 125 4.07 -21.23 -4.32
CA ALA A 125 4.01 -22.25 -5.38
C ALA A 125 3.21 -21.83 -6.62
N ASN A 126 2.23 -20.92 -6.45
CA ASN A 126 1.32 -20.47 -7.49
C ASN A 126 1.62 -19.04 -7.98
N MET A 127 2.73 -18.43 -7.54
CA MET A 127 3.09 -17.02 -7.82
C MET A 127 1.97 -16.01 -7.50
N LYS A 128 1.08 -16.34 -6.57
CA LYS A 128 0.03 -15.44 -6.08
C LYS A 128 0.53 -14.49 -4.98
N HIS A 129 1.48 -14.94 -4.20
CA HIS A 129 2.16 -14.13 -3.18
C HIS A 129 3.63 -14.00 -3.54
N ILE A 130 4.00 -12.84 -4.06
CA ILE A 130 5.36 -12.51 -4.52
C ILE A 130 5.89 -11.36 -3.67
N ILE A 131 7.12 -11.49 -3.18
CA ILE A 131 7.85 -10.42 -2.49
C ILE A 131 9.17 -10.13 -3.21
N GLY A 132 9.62 -8.90 -3.12
CA GLY A 132 10.74 -8.35 -3.90
C GLY A 132 10.19 -7.24 -4.83
N ALA A 133 10.93 -6.70 -5.78
CA ALA A 133 12.28 -7.14 -6.09
C ALA A 133 13.30 -6.65 -5.07
N TYR A 134 14.15 -7.56 -4.58
CA TYR A 134 15.36 -7.21 -3.86
C TYR A 134 16.49 -7.00 -4.88
N THR A 135 17.26 -5.92 -4.74
CA THR A 135 18.23 -5.47 -5.75
C THR A 135 19.56 -5.11 -5.09
N SER A 136 20.47 -4.49 -5.84
CA SER A 136 21.70 -3.91 -5.28
C SER A 136 21.45 -2.82 -4.23
N HIS A 137 20.27 -2.23 -4.14
CA HIS A 137 19.89 -1.30 -3.08
C HIS A 137 19.73 -1.95 -1.70
N ASN A 138 19.57 -3.27 -1.68
CA ASN A 138 19.51 -4.04 -0.44
C ASN A 138 20.88 -4.53 0.03
N ASN A 139 21.95 -4.31 -0.75
CA ASN A 139 23.31 -4.60 -0.32
C ASN A 139 23.66 -3.75 0.90
N ASN A 140 24.29 -4.36 1.90
CA ASN A 140 24.66 -3.70 3.13
C ASN A 140 26.02 -4.20 3.65
N LEU A 141 26.55 -3.51 4.65
CA LEU A 141 27.86 -3.84 5.23
C LEU A 141 27.93 -5.24 5.88
N ASN A 142 26.78 -5.76 6.29
CA ASN A 142 26.72 -7.09 6.91
C ASN A 142 26.61 -8.22 5.87
N ASN A 143 26.46 -7.87 4.59
CA ASN A 143 26.19 -8.80 3.48
C ASN A 143 25.05 -9.78 3.79
N SER A 144 24.05 -9.37 4.53
CA SER A 144 22.93 -10.21 4.94
C SER A 144 21.59 -9.63 4.56
N LEU A 145 20.62 -10.48 4.30
CA LEU A 145 19.25 -10.07 3.98
C LEU A 145 18.26 -11.06 4.59
N GLY A 146 17.25 -10.55 5.30
CA GLY A 146 16.05 -11.32 5.61
C GLY A 146 14.90 -10.90 4.70
N THR A 147 14.05 -11.84 4.35
CA THR A 147 12.83 -11.54 3.59
C THR A 147 11.64 -11.40 4.52
N ASP A 148 10.61 -10.67 4.07
CA ASP A 148 9.29 -10.75 4.69
C ASP A 148 8.72 -12.17 4.47
N LEU A 149 7.56 -12.45 5.09
CA LEU A 149 6.92 -13.75 5.01
C LEU A 149 6.24 -13.95 3.66
N VAL A 150 6.33 -15.17 3.13
CA VAL A 150 5.54 -15.65 1.99
C VAL A 150 4.53 -16.66 2.48
N LYS A 151 3.27 -16.53 2.05
CA LYS A 151 2.16 -17.42 2.43
C LYS A 151 2.38 -18.84 1.93
N GLY A 152 2.13 -19.84 2.78
CA GLY A 152 2.13 -21.25 2.41
C GLY A 152 3.36 -22.01 2.87
N ASP A 153 3.40 -23.28 2.48
CA ASP A 153 4.41 -24.28 2.86
C ASP A 153 5.42 -24.58 1.74
N ARG A 154 5.31 -23.89 0.61
CA ARG A 154 6.22 -23.98 -0.54
C ARG A 154 6.59 -22.62 -1.04
N ILE A 155 7.90 -22.39 -1.16
CA ILE A 155 8.42 -21.13 -1.70
C ILE A 155 9.52 -21.39 -2.73
N THR A 156 9.64 -20.44 -3.66
CA THR A 156 10.74 -20.41 -4.64
C THR A 156 11.47 -19.09 -4.53
N ILE A 157 12.79 -19.15 -4.50
CA ILE A 157 13.70 -18.03 -4.68
C ILE A 157 14.05 -17.96 -6.15
N GLU A 158 13.88 -16.81 -6.79
CA GLU A 158 14.28 -16.57 -8.17
C GLU A 158 15.19 -15.35 -8.24
N LEU A 159 16.43 -15.59 -8.68
CA LEU A 159 17.41 -14.55 -8.98
C LEU A 159 17.50 -14.37 -10.50
N TYR A 160 17.35 -13.14 -10.98
CA TYR A 160 17.71 -12.75 -12.33
C TYR A 160 19.09 -12.10 -12.35
N GLU A 161 19.96 -12.56 -13.23
CA GLU A 161 21.30 -12.01 -13.45
C GLU A 161 21.45 -11.63 -14.94
N PRO A 162 21.59 -10.32 -15.29
CA PRO A 162 21.76 -9.91 -16.67
C PRO A 162 23.13 -10.30 -17.21
N TYR A 163 23.29 -10.48 -18.53
CA TYR A 163 24.53 -10.95 -19.15
C TYR A 163 25.77 -10.11 -18.81
N TYR A 164 25.63 -8.81 -18.64
CA TYR A 164 26.78 -7.95 -18.28
C TYR A 164 27.22 -8.09 -16.81
N ALA A 165 26.44 -8.76 -16.00
CA ALA A 165 26.68 -8.98 -14.57
C ALA A 165 26.94 -10.46 -14.20
N LEU A 166 27.08 -11.35 -15.19
CA LEU A 166 27.26 -12.77 -14.95
C LEU A 166 28.42 -13.07 -13.98
N GLY A 167 28.15 -13.89 -12.99
CA GLY A 167 29.13 -14.34 -12.00
C GLY A 167 29.54 -13.29 -10.97
N LYS A 168 28.87 -12.12 -10.93
CA LYS A 168 29.14 -11.07 -9.95
C LYS A 168 28.21 -11.14 -8.72
N THR A 169 27.15 -11.94 -8.81
CA THR A 169 26.22 -12.16 -7.69
C THR A 169 26.84 -13.04 -6.64
N VAL A 170 26.71 -12.63 -5.38
CA VAL A 170 27.01 -13.48 -4.21
C VAL A 170 25.70 -13.69 -3.46
N LEU A 171 25.32 -14.96 -3.28
CA LEU A 171 24.07 -15.33 -2.61
C LEU A 171 24.25 -16.66 -1.90
N GLU A 172 23.91 -16.69 -0.59
CA GLU A 172 23.87 -17.90 0.22
C GLU A 172 22.66 -17.87 1.14
N VAL A 173 21.79 -18.86 1.02
CA VAL A 173 20.67 -19.11 1.93
C VAL A 173 21.22 -19.84 3.16
N SER A 174 21.10 -19.23 4.34
CA SER A 174 21.56 -19.80 5.60
C SER A 174 20.44 -20.32 6.48
N LYS A 175 19.23 -19.75 6.33
CA LYS A 175 18.05 -20.22 7.07
C LYS A 175 16.82 -20.17 6.21
N VAL A 176 15.96 -21.16 6.39
CA VAL A 176 14.57 -21.17 5.93
C VAL A 176 13.69 -21.31 7.16
N VAL A 177 12.77 -20.38 7.35
CA VAL A 177 11.90 -20.36 8.52
C VAL A 177 10.56 -20.99 8.17
N HIS A 178 10.13 -21.95 8.97
CA HIS A 178 8.80 -22.55 8.94
C HIS A 178 7.89 -21.83 9.92
N GLY A 179 6.99 -20.97 9.45
CA GLY A 179 5.99 -20.29 10.27
C GLY A 179 4.89 -21.26 10.71
N TYR A 180 4.93 -21.67 11.99
CA TYR A 180 3.92 -22.55 12.60
C TYR A 180 2.77 -21.79 13.27
N ARG A 181 2.80 -20.45 13.21
CA ARG A 181 1.71 -19.53 13.63
C ARG A 181 1.29 -18.65 12.45
N ASP A 182 0.00 -18.46 12.28
CA ASP A 182 -0.57 -17.60 11.20
C ASP A 182 -0.61 -16.13 11.63
N ILE A 183 0.57 -15.52 11.85
CA ILE A 183 0.72 -14.16 12.39
C ILE A 183 0.23 -13.03 11.45
N ASN A 184 -0.06 -13.35 10.21
CA ASN A 184 -0.68 -12.42 9.25
C ASN A 184 -2.16 -12.77 8.98
N ASN A 185 -2.72 -13.72 9.74
CA ASN A 185 -4.10 -14.17 9.66
C ASN A 185 -4.58 -14.54 8.23
N TRP A 186 -3.66 -15.05 7.41
CA TRP A 186 -3.94 -15.41 6.02
C TRP A 186 -4.91 -16.58 5.84
N TYR A 187 -5.06 -17.40 6.88
CA TYR A 187 -5.94 -18.58 6.88
C TYR A 187 -7.19 -18.40 7.75
N ASN A 188 -7.39 -17.19 8.29
CA ASN A 188 -8.52 -16.86 9.18
C ASN A 188 -8.71 -17.83 10.35
N LEU A 189 -7.61 -18.38 10.85
CA LEU A 189 -7.66 -19.42 11.88
C LEU A 189 -7.95 -18.87 13.28
N LYS A 190 -7.89 -17.53 13.49
CA LYS A 190 -8.12 -16.84 14.77
C LYS A 190 -7.37 -17.42 15.97
N VAL A 191 -6.34 -18.23 15.73
CA VAL A 191 -5.63 -19.01 16.76
C VAL A 191 -4.40 -18.26 17.28
N ASN A 192 -3.94 -17.22 16.55
CA ASN A 192 -2.70 -16.51 16.84
C ASN A 192 -2.84 -14.99 16.71
N GLU A 193 -4.06 -14.48 16.76
CA GLU A 193 -4.33 -13.05 16.87
C GLU A 193 -4.07 -12.60 18.32
N SER A 194 -3.77 -11.32 18.49
CA SER A 194 -3.76 -10.72 19.83
C SER A 194 -5.12 -10.87 20.50
N GLY A 195 -5.14 -10.92 21.82
CA GLY A 195 -6.39 -11.01 22.58
C GLY A 195 -7.35 -9.86 22.26
N ALA A 196 -8.64 -10.11 22.40
CA ALA A 196 -9.70 -9.15 22.06
C ALA A 196 -9.64 -7.83 22.84
N CYS A 197 -8.87 -7.76 23.90
CA CYS A 197 -8.66 -6.55 24.70
C CYS A 197 -7.60 -5.59 24.12
N ASN A 198 -6.93 -5.95 23.00
CA ASN A 198 -5.97 -5.06 22.35
C ASN A 198 -6.69 -4.09 21.41
N MET A 199 -6.53 -2.80 21.66
CA MET A 199 -7.16 -1.71 20.89
C MET A 199 -6.36 -1.41 19.63
N ASP A 200 -7.01 -1.38 18.46
CA ASP A 200 -6.38 -0.94 17.22
C ASP A 200 -6.00 0.55 17.26
N VAL A 201 -4.81 0.90 16.77
CA VAL A 201 -4.34 2.30 16.74
C VAL A 201 -5.25 3.23 15.94
N ILE A 202 -6.04 2.72 14.99
CA ILE A 202 -6.99 3.49 14.18
C ILE A 202 -8.25 3.91 14.96
N CYS A 203 -8.47 3.35 16.16
CA CYS A 203 -9.60 3.72 17.02
C CYS A 203 -9.51 5.17 17.49
N PRO A 204 -10.64 5.81 17.87
CA PRO A 204 -10.65 7.22 18.26
C PRO A 204 -9.63 7.60 19.34
N ASP A 205 -9.35 6.71 20.31
CA ASP A 205 -8.35 6.91 21.37
C ASP A 205 -6.92 7.02 20.82
N GLY A 206 -6.63 6.42 19.65
CA GLY A 206 -5.33 6.53 18.99
C GLY A 206 -5.11 7.84 18.23
N VAL A 207 -6.17 8.59 17.92
CA VAL A 207 -6.05 9.83 17.10
C VAL A 207 -5.07 10.85 17.70
N PRO A 208 -5.05 11.13 19.02
CA PRO A 208 -4.06 12.02 19.61
C PRO A 208 -2.61 11.55 19.43
N TRP A 209 -2.38 10.25 19.23
CA TRP A 209 -1.08 9.59 19.16
C TRP A 209 -0.63 9.30 17.72
N SER A 210 -1.22 9.98 16.74
CA SER A 210 -0.99 9.74 15.32
C SER A 210 0.48 9.88 14.89
N ASP A 211 1.26 10.70 15.54
CA ASP A 211 2.70 10.85 15.28
C ASP A 211 3.47 9.65 15.83
N GLU A 212 3.26 9.31 17.10
CA GLU A 212 3.93 8.19 17.78
C GLU A 212 3.59 6.85 17.10
N ILE A 213 2.35 6.67 16.65
CA ILE A 213 1.91 5.49 15.88
C ILE A 213 2.79 5.29 14.63
N ARG A 214 3.14 6.37 13.92
CA ARG A 214 3.98 6.31 12.71
C ARG A 214 5.46 6.04 12.99
N SER A 215 5.90 6.16 14.25
CA SER A 215 7.27 5.85 14.65
C SER A 215 7.51 4.36 14.91
N VAL A 216 6.43 3.59 15.13
CA VAL A 216 6.51 2.19 15.57
C VAL A 216 6.48 1.23 14.40
N ALA A 217 7.35 0.22 14.43
CA ALA A 217 7.37 -0.86 13.45
C ALA A 217 7.45 -2.24 14.12
N ARG A 218 6.85 -3.23 13.46
CA ARG A 218 7.00 -4.65 13.78
C ARG A 218 8.36 -5.14 13.29
N ILE A 219 9.09 -5.84 14.15
CA ILE A 219 10.37 -6.46 13.82
C ILE A 219 10.14 -7.94 13.56
N VAL A 220 10.64 -8.45 12.42
CA VAL A 220 10.74 -9.87 12.11
C VAL A 220 12.22 -10.22 12.07
N VAL A 221 12.69 -11.07 12.97
CA VAL A 221 14.08 -11.53 13.04
C VAL A 221 14.11 -13.04 13.06
N GLY A 222 14.50 -13.68 11.94
CA GLY A 222 14.38 -15.12 11.78
C GLY A 222 12.95 -15.60 12.03
N GLY A 223 12.76 -16.49 12.99
CA GLY A 223 11.44 -17.01 13.44
C GLY A 223 10.83 -16.27 14.63
N GLY A 224 11.34 -15.09 15.00
CA GLY A 224 10.91 -14.29 16.14
C GLY A 224 10.35 -12.92 15.75
N LEU A 225 9.55 -12.33 16.66
CA LEU A 225 8.93 -11.04 16.54
C LEU A 225 9.22 -10.16 17.74
N CYS A 226 9.43 -8.88 17.49
CA CYS A 226 9.50 -7.81 18.49
C CYS A 226 8.85 -6.54 17.92
N THR A 227 8.81 -5.51 18.75
CA THR A 227 8.40 -4.15 18.38
C THR A 227 9.56 -3.18 18.62
N GLY A 228 9.56 -2.05 17.95
CA GLY A 228 10.48 -0.96 18.25
C GLY A 228 10.02 0.35 17.66
N THR A 229 10.80 1.40 17.91
CA THR A 229 10.40 2.79 17.68
C THR A 229 11.54 3.57 17.02
N LEU A 230 11.27 4.28 15.91
CA LEU A 230 12.19 5.30 15.37
C LEU A 230 12.35 6.45 16.36
N VAL A 231 13.61 6.86 16.60
CA VAL A 231 13.95 7.85 17.62
C VAL A 231 14.75 8.99 17.00
N ASN A 232 14.36 10.23 17.30
CA ASN A 232 15.07 11.43 16.86
C ASN A 232 16.41 11.61 17.61
N ASN A 233 17.34 12.33 17.01
CA ASN A 233 18.62 12.74 17.59
C ASN A 233 18.76 14.26 17.60
N THR A 234 19.69 14.81 18.39
CA THR A 234 19.86 16.28 18.55
C THR A 234 20.40 16.95 17.27
N SER A 235 20.98 16.20 16.32
CA SER A 235 21.35 16.71 15.00
C SER A 235 20.16 16.91 14.09
N GLN A 236 19.02 16.26 14.38
CA GLN A 236 17.77 16.31 13.60
C GLN A 236 17.99 16.03 12.10
N ASP A 237 18.87 15.09 11.81
CA ASP A 237 19.37 14.79 10.46
C ASP A 237 18.62 13.60 9.78
N GLY A 238 17.61 13.03 10.47
CA GLY A 238 16.84 11.90 9.98
C GLY A 238 17.61 10.58 9.96
N THR A 239 18.75 10.48 10.68
CA THR A 239 19.44 9.20 10.89
C THR A 239 18.46 8.20 11.49
N PRO A 240 18.23 7.03 10.87
CA PRO A 240 17.14 6.13 11.24
C PRO A 240 17.49 5.26 12.44
N TYR A 241 17.77 5.92 13.58
CA TYR A 241 17.93 5.22 14.85
C TYR A 241 16.63 4.59 15.27
N PHE A 242 16.72 3.34 15.71
CA PHE A 242 15.56 2.53 16.08
C PHE A 242 15.79 1.86 17.43
N LEU A 243 14.94 2.20 18.40
CA LEU A 243 15.00 1.69 19.76
C LEU A 243 14.14 0.44 19.90
N THR A 244 14.66 -0.58 20.55
CA THR A 244 13.94 -1.82 20.90
C THR A 244 14.50 -2.37 22.24
N ALA A 245 14.11 -3.58 22.60
CA ALA A 245 14.66 -4.25 23.81
C ALA A 245 15.99 -4.96 23.52
N ASN A 246 16.85 -5.06 24.54
CA ASN A 246 18.09 -5.83 24.46
C ASN A 246 17.82 -7.34 24.28
N HIS A 247 16.79 -7.88 24.95
CA HIS A 247 16.42 -9.29 24.80
C HIS A 247 15.85 -9.64 23.41
N CYS A 248 15.49 -8.64 22.58
CA CYS A 248 15.16 -8.84 21.15
C CYS A 248 16.37 -9.15 20.28
N GLY A 249 17.58 -9.09 20.82
CA GLY A 249 18.83 -9.47 20.14
C GLY A 249 19.31 -8.44 19.09
N PRO A 250 19.50 -7.17 19.44
CA PRO A 250 19.85 -6.09 18.50
C PRO A 250 21.12 -6.37 17.70
N THR A 251 22.06 -7.14 18.25
CA THR A 251 23.29 -7.57 17.55
C THR A 251 23.04 -8.54 16.41
N SER A 252 21.89 -9.19 16.36
CA SER A 252 21.49 -10.18 15.34
C SER A 252 20.53 -9.61 14.29
N MET A 253 20.21 -8.31 14.35
CA MET A 253 19.21 -7.68 13.49
C MET A 253 19.76 -7.21 12.12
N GLY A 254 20.96 -7.66 11.74
CA GLY A 254 21.51 -7.37 10.40
C GLY A 254 20.66 -7.88 9.25
N SER A 255 19.86 -8.93 9.47
CA SER A 255 18.90 -9.49 8.52
C SER A 255 17.43 -9.32 8.94
N ALA A 256 17.12 -8.50 9.93
CA ALA A 256 15.76 -8.28 10.37
C ALA A 256 14.94 -7.50 9.32
N VAL A 257 13.61 -7.64 9.36
CA VAL A 257 12.66 -6.87 8.57
C VAL A 257 11.86 -5.98 9.51
N PHE A 258 11.87 -4.68 9.24
CA PHE A 258 11.17 -3.66 10.01
C PHE A 258 9.95 -3.21 9.21
N LYS A 259 8.76 -3.60 9.65
CA LYS A 259 7.50 -3.36 8.93
C LYS A 259 6.76 -2.19 9.55
N PHE A 260 6.69 -1.08 8.79
CA PHE A 260 5.99 0.15 9.14
C PHE A 260 4.53 0.09 8.68
N ASN A 261 3.68 0.90 9.30
CA ASN A 261 2.27 1.08 8.94
C ASN A 261 1.50 -0.25 8.81
N PHE A 262 1.88 -1.24 9.60
CA PHE A 262 1.16 -2.50 9.69
C PHE A 262 0.00 -2.35 10.67
N ASP A 263 -1.02 -1.59 10.23
CA ASP A 263 -2.14 -1.13 11.03
C ASP A 263 -3.46 -1.71 10.50
N SER A 264 -4.44 -1.96 11.37
CA SER A 264 -5.77 -2.34 10.91
C SER A 264 -6.41 -1.19 10.11
N PRO A 265 -7.08 -1.45 8.96
CA PRO A 265 -7.79 -0.41 8.22
C PRO A 265 -9.08 0.06 8.92
N THR A 266 -9.55 -0.67 9.92
CA THR A 266 -10.78 -0.37 10.69
C THR A 266 -10.54 -0.57 12.17
N CYS A 267 -11.23 0.20 13.02
CA CYS A 267 -11.25 -0.02 14.46
C CYS A 267 -12.03 -1.32 14.76
N GLY A 268 -11.35 -2.30 15.32
CA GLY A 268 -11.97 -3.54 15.80
C GLY A 268 -12.79 -3.34 17.07
N SER A 269 -13.68 -4.30 17.35
CA SER A 269 -14.38 -4.36 18.64
C SER A 269 -13.43 -4.90 19.72
N GLN A 270 -13.35 -4.22 20.85
CA GLN A 270 -12.60 -4.71 22.02
C GLN A 270 -13.14 -6.03 22.61
N THR A 271 -14.32 -6.46 22.19
CA THR A 271 -14.96 -7.69 22.67
C THR A 271 -14.79 -8.86 21.71
N VAL A 272 -14.39 -8.58 20.47
CA VAL A 272 -14.12 -9.59 19.44
C VAL A 272 -12.89 -9.11 18.67
N ALA A 273 -11.81 -9.89 18.63
CA ALA A 273 -10.68 -9.63 17.78
C ALA A 273 -11.18 -9.55 16.31
N ASN A 274 -11.33 -8.34 15.80
CA ASN A 274 -11.91 -8.06 14.49
C ASN A 274 -11.00 -7.18 13.66
N SER A 275 -9.72 -7.14 14.03
CA SER A 275 -8.68 -6.45 13.30
C SER A 275 -8.50 -7.06 11.93
N GLN A 276 -8.28 -6.21 10.94
CA GLN A 276 -8.00 -6.63 9.58
C GLN A 276 -6.56 -6.27 9.21
N ASN A 277 -5.87 -7.18 8.57
CA ASN A 277 -4.54 -6.89 8.05
C ASN A 277 -4.59 -5.75 7.02
N PRO A 278 -3.55 -4.90 6.97
CA PRO A 278 -3.47 -3.83 5.98
C PRO A 278 -3.60 -4.38 4.56
N THR A 279 -4.32 -3.66 3.72
CA THR A 279 -4.43 -3.94 2.29
C THR A 279 -3.46 -3.10 1.45
N GLY A 280 -2.73 -2.18 2.10
CA GLY A 280 -1.78 -1.27 1.47
C GLY A 280 -0.45 -1.93 1.07
N PRO A 281 0.45 -1.18 0.40
CA PRO A 281 1.75 -1.67 -0.04
C PRO A 281 2.59 -2.12 1.16
N ASN A 282 3.47 -3.10 0.92
CA ASN A 282 4.42 -3.56 1.93
C ASN A 282 5.47 -2.48 2.20
N GLN A 283 5.41 -1.83 3.36
CA GLN A 283 6.32 -0.77 3.78
C GLN A 283 7.35 -1.31 4.78
N SER A 284 8.41 -1.90 4.26
CA SER A 284 9.45 -2.53 5.07
C SER A 284 10.84 -2.04 4.74
N ILE A 285 11.70 -2.03 5.77
CA ILE A 285 13.15 -1.83 5.68
C ILE A 285 13.83 -3.13 6.06
N ASN A 286 14.86 -3.53 5.33
CA ASN A 286 15.60 -4.75 5.57
C ASN A 286 16.97 -4.45 6.18
N GLY A 287 17.23 -5.08 7.32
CA GLY A 287 18.50 -5.04 8.00
C GLY A 287 18.81 -3.76 8.76
N SER A 288 19.76 -3.87 9.66
CA SER A 288 20.23 -2.78 10.50
C SER A 288 21.67 -2.99 10.92
N SER A 289 22.29 -1.94 11.46
CA SER A 289 23.58 -2.01 12.14
C SER A 289 23.42 -1.73 13.63
N PHE A 290 24.06 -2.58 14.45
CA PHE A 290 24.07 -2.42 15.91
C PHE A 290 24.78 -1.13 16.32
N LYS A 291 24.21 -0.40 17.28
CA LYS A 291 24.80 0.80 17.88
C LYS A 291 25.10 0.63 19.37
N ALA A 292 24.08 0.31 20.17
CA ALA A 292 24.24 0.16 21.60
C ALA A 292 23.20 -0.79 22.21
N SER A 293 23.55 -1.42 23.31
CA SER A 293 22.58 -2.14 24.16
C SER A 293 23.07 -2.24 25.60
N ASN A 294 22.13 -2.40 26.54
CA ASN A 294 22.47 -2.64 27.94
C ASN A 294 21.37 -3.44 28.62
N ALA A 295 21.73 -4.55 29.23
CA ALA A 295 20.79 -5.43 29.93
C ALA A 295 20.22 -4.82 31.21
N ALA A 296 20.88 -3.83 31.83
CA ALA A 296 20.42 -3.21 33.09
C ALA A 296 19.07 -2.48 32.92
N SER A 297 18.84 -1.83 31.79
CA SER A 297 17.56 -1.22 31.41
C SER A 297 16.94 -1.86 30.18
N ASP A 298 17.51 -2.98 29.75
CA ASP A 298 17.04 -3.80 28.62
C ASP A 298 16.84 -3.04 27.29
N PHE A 299 17.63 -2.01 27.01
CA PHE A 299 17.54 -1.29 25.74
C PHE A 299 18.45 -1.87 24.66
N GLY A 300 17.99 -1.81 23.40
CA GLY A 300 18.78 -2.02 22.21
C GLY A 300 18.57 -0.88 21.22
N LEU A 301 19.67 -0.25 20.77
CA LEU A 301 19.66 0.77 19.74
C LEU A 301 20.35 0.24 18.49
N ILE A 302 19.68 0.35 17.37
CA ILE A 302 20.19 0.00 16.04
C ILE A 302 19.99 1.18 15.10
N GLU A 303 20.68 1.18 13.98
CA GLU A 303 20.43 2.08 12.85
C GLU A 303 19.96 1.25 11.66
N LEU A 304 18.80 1.56 11.11
CA LEU A 304 18.28 0.86 9.94
C LEU A 304 19.22 1.07 8.74
N ASN A 305 19.33 0.07 7.87
CA ASN A 305 20.25 0.11 6.71
C ASN A 305 19.88 1.18 5.68
N SER A 306 18.66 1.72 5.73
CA SER A 306 18.24 2.87 4.93
C SER A 306 17.26 3.75 5.68
N VAL A 307 17.24 5.02 5.34
CA VAL A 307 16.20 5.95 5.78
C VAL A 307 14.88 5.51 5.18
N PRO A 308 13.80 5.38 5.97
CA PRO A 308 12.48 5.08 5.43
C PRO A 308 12.09 6.09 4.34
N PRO A 309 11.58 5.64 3.19
CA PRO A 309 11.11 6.53 2.12
C PRO A 309 10.05 7.51 2.63
N ALA A 310 10.00 8.70 2.05
CA ALA A 310 9.00 9.72 2.42
C ALA A 310 7.56 9.21 2.31
N SER A 311 7.29 8.29 1.35
CA SER A 311 5.98 7.64 1.18
C SER A 311 5.55 6.77 2.38
N TYR A 312 6.47 6.39 3.27
CA TYR A 312 6.12 5.69 4.52
C TYR A 312 5.57 6.65 5.57
N ASN A 313 5.77 7.95 5.39
CA ASN A 313 5.30 9.00 6.30
C ASN A 313 5.64 8.70 7.76
N VAL A 314 6.87 8.26 8.02
CA VAL A 314 7.32 7.91 9.36
C VAL A 314 7.55 9.14 10.23
N TYR A 315 7.48 8.94 11.54
CA TYR A 315 7.83 9.91 12.57
C TYR A 315 9.01 9.38 13.37
N TYR A 316 9.95 10.25 13.69
CA TYR A 316 11.03 9.96 14.61
C TYR A 316 10.63 10.50 15.99
N SER A 317 10.34 9.60 16.92
CA SER A 317 9.83 9.96 18.24
C SER A 317 10.77 10.89 18.99
N GLY A 318 10.22 11.94 19.58
CA GLY A 318 10.89 12.74 20.57
C GLY A 318 11.09 11.94 21.86
N TRP A 319 12.00 12.38 22.72
CA TRP A 319 12.34 11.67 23.95
C TRP A 319 12.56 12.60 25.13
N ASN A 320 12.42 12.03 26.35
CA ASN A 320 12.69 12.68 27.60
C ASN A 320 13.50 11.73 28.49
N HIS A 321 14.73 12.12 28.82
CA HIS A 321 15.57 11.36 29.76
C HIS A 321 15.63 11.95 31.15
N SER A 322 14.72 12.87 31.51
CA SER A 322 14.54 13.26 32.90
C SER A 322 14.05 12.08 33.73
N ASN A 323 14.29 12.11 35.04
CA ASN A 323 13.79 11.06 35.92
C ASN A 323 12.51 11.51 36.68
N SER A 324 11.80 12.50 36.13
CA SER A 324 10.48 12.92 36.63
C SER A 324 9.47 11.79 36.42
N VAL A 325 8.63 11.56 37.40
CA VAL A 325 7.60 10.51 37.31
C VAL A 325 6.51 10.97 36.34
N PRO A 326 6.28 10.24 35.22
CA PRO A 326 5.19 10.52 34.30
C PRO A 326 3.84 10.33 34.99
N GLN A 327 2.86 11.13 34.58
CA GLN A 327 1.53 11.08 35.18
C GLN A 327 0.60 10.11 34.47
N THR A 328 0.91 9.76 33.26
CA THR A 328 0.24 8.72 32.46
C THR A 328 1.26 8.01 31.59
N GLY A 329 0.89 6.85 31.04
CA GLY A 329 1.71 6.08 30.12
C GLY A 329 0.92 5.56 28.91
N VAL A 330 1.48 5.69 27.73
CA VAL A 330 0.90 5.10 26.52
C VAL A 330 1.93 4.25 25.81
N SER A 331 1.55 3.03 25.42
CA SER A 331 2.39 2.14 24.65
C SER A 331 1.75 1.79 23.29
N ILE A 332 2.56 1.74 22.24
CA ILE A 332 2.15 1.38 20.89
C ILE A 332 3.00 0.19 20.45
N HIS A 333 2.36 -0.93 20.09
CA HIS A 333 3.05 -2.21 20.00
C HIS A 333 2.39 -3.18 19.02
N HIS A 334 3.04 -4.33 18.75
CA HIS A 334 2.55 -5.42 17.91
C HIS A 334 2.41 -6.72 18.73
N PRO A 335 1.33 -6.86 19.52
CA PRO A 335 1.12 -8.03 20.36
C PRO A 335 0.87 -9.26 19.49
N SER A 336 1.49 -10.38 19.82
CA SER A 336 1.46 -11.64 19.06
C SER A 336 1.86 -11.50 17.57
N GLY A 337 2.51 -10.36 17.22
CA GLY A 337 2.85 -10.00 15.85
C GLY A 337 1.67 -9.48 15.02
N ASP A 338 0.54 -9.23 15.64
CA ASP A 338 -0.68 -8.68 15.04
C ASP A 338 -0.47 -7.24 14.53
N VAL A 339 -1.48 -6.68 13.88
CA VAL A 339 -1.51 -5.26 13.52
C VAL A 339 -1.30 -4.38 14.75
N LYS A 340 -0.80 -3.18 14.51
CA LYS A 340 -0.40 -2.25 15.57
C LYS A 340 -1.54 -1.94 16.54
N LYS A 341 -1.26 -2.00 17.83
CA LYS A 341 -2.18 -1.75 18.93
C LYS A 341 -1.67 -0.62 19.82
N ILE A 342 -2.58 -0.08 20.63
CA ILE A 342 -2.29 0.98 21.58
C ILE A 342 -2.85 0.63 22.95
N SER A 343 -2.07 0.89 24.00
CA SER A 343 -2.43 0.61 25.40
C SER A 343 -2.21 1.84 26.26
N PHE A 344 -3.08 2.02 27.26
CA PHE A 344 -3.14 3.21 28.10
C PHE A 344 -3.01 2.86 29.58
N ASP A 345 -2.21 3.67 30.28
CA ASP A 345 -2.12 3.77 31.73
C ASP A 345 -2.46 5.23 32.10
N ASP A 346 -3.61 5.44 32.70
CA ASP A 346 -4.13 6.76 33.05
C ASP A 346 -3.67 7.21 34.47
N ASP A 347 -2.85 6.38 35.16
CA ASP A 347 -2.31 6.61 36.49
C ASP A 347 -0.81 6.99 36.47
N PRO A 348 -0.28 7.68 37.53
CA PRO A 348 1.14 7.98 37.63
C PRO A 348 2.01 6.71 37.67
N LEU A 349 3.01 6.63 36.81
CA LEU A 349 3.94 5.51 36.74
C LEU A 349 4.70 5.32 38.02
N GLN A 350 5.04 4.08 38.32
CA GLN A 350 5.87 3.74 39.48
C GLN A 350 7.31 3.45 39.08
N THR A 351 8.25 3.75 39.96
CA THR A 351 9.64 3.33 39.81
C THR A 351 9.84 1.99 40.49
N THR A 352 10.42 1.04 39.76
CA THR A 352 10.69 -0.30 40.29
C THR A 352 12.10 -0.79 39.98
N THR A 353 12.51 -1.82 40.71
CA THR A 353 13.78 -2.51 40.51
C THR A 353 13.52 -3.84 39.82
N TYR A 354 14.20 -4.05 38.72
CA TYR A 354 14.08 -5.29 37.99
C TYR A 354 15.47 -5.84 37.61
N SER A 355 15.63 -7.15 37.60
CA SER A 355 16.88 -7.84 37.24
C SER A 355 18.11 -7.37 38.02
N GLY A 356 17.93 -7.00 39.31
CA GLY A 356 19.01 -6.65 40.22
C GLY A 356 19.58 -5.23 40.13
N THR A 357 19.08 -4.39 39.20
CA THR A 357 19.48 -2.98 39.07
C THR A 357 18.42 -2.10 39.72
N SER A 358 18.83 -1.25 40.68
CA SER A 358 17.90 -0.41 41.44
C SER A 358 17.28 0.68 40.59
N ASN A 359 15.95 0.86 40.71
CA ASN A 359 15.17 1.94 40.13
C ASN A 359 15.34 2.12 38.59
N ASN A 360 15.63 1.04 37.89
CA ASN A 360 15.94 1.04 36.47
C ASN A 360 14.72 0.97 35.54
N MET A 361 13.54 0.69 36.09
CA MET A 361 12.31 0.48 35.32
C MET A 361 11.19 1.44 35.73
N TRP A 362 10.36 1.82 34.77
CA TRP A 362 9.00 2.26 34.99
C TRP A 362 8.10 1.02 35.11
N GLN A 363 7.14 1.07 36.03
CA GLN A 363 6.14 0.02 36.20
C GLN A 363 4.76 0.59 35.86
N ILE A 364 4.06 -0.09 34.97
CA ILE A 364 2.62 -0.02 34.78
C ILE A 364 2.02 -1.04 35.74
N GLU A 365 1.19 -0.63 36.68
CA GLU A 365 0.58 -1.54 37.66
C GLU A 365 -0.52 -2.37 37.01
N SER A 366 -1.34 -1.72 36.20
CA SER A 366 -2.36 -2.38 35.33
C SER A 366 -2.70 -1.47 34.16
N TRP A 367 -2.99 -2.07 33.00
CA TRP A 367 -3.48 -1.31 31.87
C TRP A 367 -4.96 -0.99 32.00
N GLU A 368 -5.35 0.25 31.62
CA GLU A 368 -6.72 0.71 31.60
C GLU A 368 -7.37 0.55 30.21
N ARG A 369 -8.61 1.06 30.09
CA ARG A 369 -9.40 1.09 28.85
C ARG A 369 -9.50 -0.26 28.17
N LEU A 370 -9.46 -1.37 28.96
CA LEU A 370 -9.42 -2.73 28.45
C LEU A 370 -8.29 -2.96 27.44
N THR A 371 -7.11 -2.44 27.73
CA THR A 371 -5.91 -2.61 26.90
C THR A 371 -4.86 -3.45 27.64
N THR A 372 -3.84 -3.93 26.95
CA THR A 372 -2.74 -4.70 27.54
C THR A 372 -1.56 -4.79 26.57
N THR A 373 -0.44 -5.41 26.97
CA THR A 373 0.61 -5.91 26.08
C THR A 373 0.66 -7.43 26.10
N GLU A 374 1.20 -8.03 25.04
CA GLU A 374 1.40 -9.49 24.94
C GLU A 374 2.81 -9.81 24.39
N GLY A 375 3.15 -11.10 24.27
CA GLY A 375 4.37 -11.51 23.57
C GLY A 375 4.45 -10.87 22.18
N GLY A 376 5.64 -10.40 21.75
CA GLY A 376 5.79 -9.59 20.52
C GLY A 376 5.75 -8.09 20.73
N SER A 377 5.13 -7.60 21.82
CA SER A 377 5.19 -6.19 22.24
C SER A 377 6.56 -5.77 22.77
N SER A 378 7.44 -6.70 23.08
CA SER A 378 8.81 -6.50 23.54
C SER A 378 9.52 -5.42 22.74
N GLY A 379 10.11 -4.43 23.44
CA GLY A 379 10.80 -3.29 22.84
C GLY A 379 9.91 -2.14 22.40
N SER A 380 8.58 -2.25 22.52
CA SER A 380 7.66 -1.13 22.26
C SER A 380 7.97 0.08 23.13
N GLY A 381 7.81 1.28 22.57
CA GLY A 381 7.97 2.53 23.28
C GLY A 381 6.90 2.74 24.36
N LEU A 382 7.27 3.48 25.41
CA LEU A 382 6.37 4.06 26.38
C LEU A 382 6.49 5.58 26.32
N TRP A 383 5.39 6.27 26.12
CA TRP A 383 5.32 7.73 26.05
C TRP A 383 4.61 8.32 27.29
N ASP A 384 5.08 9.50 27.72
CA ASP A 384 4.45 10.28 28.78
C ASP A 384 3.27 11.12 28.25
N GLU A 385 2.56 11.82 29.15
CA GLU A 385 1.45 12.71 28.83
C GLU A 385 1.81 13.87 27.89
N ASN A 386 3.09 14.11 27.65
CA ASN A 386 3.61 15.15 26.77
C ASN A 386 4.13 14.58 25.44
N HIS A 387 3.82 13.31 25.13
CA HIS A 387 4.22 12.61 23.91
C HIS A 387 5.73 12.37 23.75
N TYR A 388 6.48 12.38 24.85
CA TYR A 388 7.91 12.03 24.84
C TYR A 388 8.12 10.56 25.17
N LEU A 389 8.98 9.91 24.41
CA LEU A 389 9.43 8.55 24.67
C LEU A 389 10.26 8.53 25.97
N ILE A 390 9.83 7.73 26.93
CA ILE A 390 10.42 7.65 28.28
C ILE A 390 10.96 6.27 28.64
N GLY A 391 10.72 5.26 27.78
CA GLY A 391 11.18 3.89 28.00
C GLY A 391 10.80 2.94 26.89
N GLN A 392 11.22 1.68 27.01
CA GLN A 392 10.84 0.57 26.13
C GLN A 392 10.49 -0.68 26.95
N LEU A 393 9.53 -1.46 26.45
CA LEU A 393 8.99 -2.63 27.13
C LEU A 393 10.07 -3.72 27.34
N TYR A 394 10.32 -4.04 28.61
CA TYR A 394 11.03 -5.25 28.99
C TYR A 394 10.08 -6.45 28.93
N GLY A 395 8.99 -6.42 29.71
CA GLY A 395 8.03 -7.52 29.85
C GLY A 395 7.14 -7.35 31.06
N GLY A 396 6.47 -8.39 31.47
CA GLY A 396 5.58 -8.40 32.62
C GLY A 396 4.52 -9.48 32.54
N SER A 397 3.56 -9.42 33.44
CA SER A 397 2.49 -10.41 33.57
C SER A 397 1.13 -9.93 33.07
N ALA A 398 1.05 -8.71 32.50
CA ALA A 398 -0.18 -8.19 31.94
C ALA A 398 -0.65 -9.06 30.75
N ALA A 399 -1.94 -9.36 30.69
CA ALA A 399 -2.58 -10.12 29.62
C ALA A 399 -4.08 -9.80 29.60
N CYS A 400 -4.76 -10.11 28.50
CA CYS A 400 -6.21 -9.99 28.45
C CYS A 400 -6.88 -10.76 29.60
N GLY A 401 -7.73 -10.03 30.32
CA GLY A 401 -8.53 -10.60 31.40
C GLY A 401 -7.84 -10.68 32.76
N ASN A 402 -6.63 -10.11 32.89
CA ASN A 402 -5.97 -9.94 34.18
C ASN A 402 -5.60 -8.48 34.47
N SER A 403 -5.18 -8.18 35.68
CA SER A 403 -4.62 -6.89 36.13
C SER A 403 -3.12 -7.01 36.41
N GLY A 404 -2.41 -7.77 35.59
CA GLY A 404 -0.96 -7.95 35.71
C GLY A 404 -0.20 -6.69 35.36
N SER A 405 1.00 -6.54 35.93
CA SER A 405 1.89 -5.40 35.69
C SER A 405 2.86 -5.64 34.54
N ASP A 406 3.24 -4.55 33.87
CA ASP A 406 4.36 -4.51 32.93
C ASP A 406 5.46 -3.57 33.39
N VAL A 407 6.70 -3.82 32.96
CA VAL A 407 7.86 -2.99 33.28
C VAL A 407 8.59 -2.55 32.01
N TYR A 408 8.98 -1.27 32.01
CA TYR A 408 9.67 -0.60 30.90
C TYR A 408 11.04 -0.09 31.36
N GLY A 409 12.08 -0.41 30.61
CA GLY A 409 13.41 0.17 30.87
C GLY A 409 13.37 1.67 30.75
N LYS A 410 13.80 2.39 31.80
CA LYS A 410 13.80 3.85 31.80
C LYS A 410 14.76 4.41 30.74
N PHE A 411 14.28 5.34 29.94
CA PHE A 411 15.11 6.03 28.96
C PHE A 411 16.27 6.78 29.65
N SER A 412 16.03 7.36 30.83
CA SER A 412 17.08 8.01 31.67
C SER A 412 18.20 7.08 32.08
N MET A 413 17.91 5.81 32.36
CA MET A 413 18.92 4.80 32.69
C MET A 413 19.66 4.34 31.41
N SER A 414 18.93 4.15 30.33
CA SER A 414 19.47 3.82 29.00
C SER A 414 20.35 4.96 28.46
N TRP A 415 20.02 6.22 28.77
CA TRP A 415 20.79 7.39 28.37
C TRP A 415 22.24 7.32 28.81
N THR A 416 22.47 6.99 30.07
CA THR A 416 23.81 6.85 30.67
C THR A 416 24.35 5.43 30.61
N GLY A 417 23.54 4.44 30.12
CA GLY A 417 23.87 3.03 30.16
C GLY A 417 24.08 2.50 31.55
N ASN A 418 23.36 3.02 32.55
CA ASN A 418 23.52 2.71 33.96
C ASN A 418 24.97 2.90 34.45
N GLY A 419 25.62 4.01 34.04
CA GLY A 419 27.01 4.33 34.37
C GLY A 419 28.05 3.66 33.45
N ALA A 420 27.64 3.07 32.33
CA ALA A 420 28.57 2.51 31.35
C ALA A 420 29.50 3.58 30.77
N SER A 421 30.72 3.17 30.41
CA SER A 421 31.76 4.07 29.93
C SER A 421 31.88 4.08 28.40
N THR A 422 31.26 3.14 27.69
CA THR A 422 31.42 2.95 26.24
C THR A 422 30.17 3.32 25.45
N ALA A 423 30.34 3.86 24.24
CA ALA A 423 29.24 4.32 23.38
C ALA A 423 28.27 3.17 23.00
N ASN A 424 28.76 1.95 22.86
CA ASN A 424 27.94 0.79 22.52
C ASN A 424 27.08 0.26 23.71
N SER A 425 27.06 0.97 24.83
CA SER A 425 26.30 0.58 26.03
C SER A 425 25.37 1.68 26.55
N ARG A 426 25.20 2.78 25.80
CA ARG A 426 24.40 3.95 26.23
C ARG A 426 23.84 4.72 25.04
N LEU A 427 22.67 5.36 25.21
CA LEU A 427 21.97 6.09 24.16
C LEU A 427 22.62 7.44 23.83
N LYS A 428 23.14 8.15 24.83
CA LYS A 428 23.56 9.56 24.69
C LYS A 428 24.58 9.82 23.59
N ASP A 429 25.48 8.88 23.33
CA ASP A 429 26.53 9.06 22.32
C ASP A 429 25.98 9.04 20.88
N TRP A 430 24.81 8.48 20.69
CA TRP A 430 24.13 8.38 19.40
C TRP A 430 23.03 9.41 19.24
N LEU A 431 22.23 9.66 20.32
CA LEU A 431 21.08 10.54 20.24
C LEU A 431 21.43 12.00 20.60
N ASP A 432 22.60 12.25 21.24
CA ASP A 432 23.15 13.58 21.49
C ASP A 432 24.67 13.62 21.19
N PRO A 433 25.08 13.38 19.92
CA PRO A 433 26.49 13.22 19.55
C PRO A 433 27.32 14.48 19.82
N ASN A 434 26.68 15.65 19.87
CA ASN A 434 27.33 16.93 20.13
C ASN A 434 27.35 17.31 21.63
N ASN A 435 26.81 16.41 22.48
CA ASN A 435 26.67 16.64 23.94
C ASN A 435 26.03 18.00 24.26
N SER A 436 24.88 18.24 23.65
CA SER A 436 24.12 19.50 23.76
C SER A 436 23.60 19.75 25.21
N GLY A 437 23.41 18.65 25.95
CA GLY A 437 22.93 18.68 27.35
C GLY A 437 21.42 18.87 27.46
N VAL A 438 20.66 18.77 26.38
CA VAL A 438 19.18 18.82 26.42
C VAL A 438 18.65 17.57 27.12
N THR A 439 17.65 17.72 27.95
CA THR A 439 16.98 16.64 28.68
C THR A 439 15.76 16.13 27.95
N GLN A 440 15.25 16.89 26.98
CA GLN A 440 14.08 16.60 26.14
C GLN A 440 14.38 17.02 24.70
N LEU A 441 13.93 16.25 23.76
CA LEU A 441 13.99 16.57 22.33
C LEU A 441 12.63 16.27 21.70
N ALA A 442 12.08 17.24 20.97
CA ALA A 442 10.87 17.03 20.20
C ALA A 442 11.09 16.01 19.05
N GLY A 443 10.03 15.36 18.63
CA GLY A 443 10.11 14.44 17.48
C GLY A 443 10.33 15.17 16.15
N LEU A 444 10.65 14.39 15.15
CA LEU A 444 10.91 14.86 13.78
C LEU A 444 9.93 14.18 12.81
N GLY A 445 9.34 14.96 11.87
CA GLY A 445 8.34 14.44 10.90
C GLY A 445 6.92 14.44 11.48
N SER A 446 6.62 15.35 12.42
CA SER A 446 5.28 15.50 12.98
C SER A 446 4.22 15.68 11.90
N SER A 447 3.10 14.97 12.02
CA SER A 447 1.91 15.19 11.21
C SER A 447 1.07 16.37 11.70
N ALA A 448 1.35 16.89 12.91
CA ALA A 448 0.72 18.10 13.37
C ALA A 448 1.09 19.24 12.41
N PRO A 449 0.11 19.96 11.85
CA PRO A 449 0.40 21.08 10.97
C PRO A 449 1.27 22.09 11.68
N THR A 450 2.49 22.33 11.19
CA THR A 450 3.39 23.39 11.69
C THR A 450 3.29 24.63 10.83
N LEU A 451 2.76 24.51 9.64
CA LEU A 451 2.58 25.59 8.68
C LEU A 451 1.17 26.18 8.81
N SER A 452 1.08 27.51 8.77
CA SER A 452 -0.22 28.18 8.91
C SER A 452 -1.16 27.87 7.76
N ASN A 453 -0.66 27.94 6.52
CA ASN A 453 -1.39 27.59 5.31
C ASN A 453 -0.54 26.61 4.52
N GLU A 454 -1.07 25.40 4.28
CA GLU A 454 -0.38 24.36 3.52
C GLU A 454 -1.42 23.38 2.98
N VAL A 455 -1.29 23.00 1.72
CA VAL A 455 -2.16 22.04 1.06
C VAL A 455 -1.33 21.07 0.23
N GLY A 456 -1.71 19.80 0.20
CA GLY A 456 -1.09 18.80 -0.68
C GLY A 456 -2.11 18.16 -1.60
N ILE A 457 -1.67 17.73 -2.78
CA ILE A 457 -2.46 16.92 -3.70
C ILE A 457 -2.29 15.46 -3.29
N LEU A 458 -3.41 14.77 -3.03
CA LEU A 458 -3.42 13.36 -2.64
C LEU A 458 -3.53 12.41 -3.84
N SER A 459 -4.37 12.76 -4.81
CA SER A 459 -4.62 11.97 -6.02
C SER A 459 -5.08 12.88 -7.17
N LEU A 460 -4.86 12.41 -8.39
CA LEU A 460 -5.47 12.91 -9.60
C LEU A 460 -6.38 11.79 -10.13
N ASP A 461 -7.69 11.96 -10.00
CA ASP A 461 -8.66 10.92 -10.31
C ASP A 461 -9.03 10.95 -11.80
N TYR A 462 -9.05 12.15 -12.40
CA TYR A 462 -9.20 12.39 -13.82
C TYR A 462 -8.27 13.54 -14.28
N PRO A 463 -7.64 13.43 -15.50
CA PRO A 463 -7.77 12.35 -16.47
C PRO A 463 -6.90 11.13 -16.14
N SER A 464 -7.44 9.96 -16.52
CA SER A 464 -6.70 8.69 -16.53
C SER A 464 -7.22 7.81 -17.67
N GLY A 465 -6.35 7.01 -18.31
CA GLY A 465 -6.72 6.12 -19.40
C GLY A 465 -7.02 6.83 -20.73
N ALA A 466 -8.00 6.34 -21.47
CA ALA A 466 -8.32 6.79 -22.83
C ALA A 466 -9.68 7.52 -22.92
N TYR A 467 -9.70 8.62 -23.65
CA TYR A 467 -10.89 9.44 -23.90
C TYR A 467 -11.21 9.46 -25.38
N CYS A 468 -12.42 9.04 -25.77
CA CYS A 468 -12.89 9.07 -27.16
C CYS A 468 -13.39 10.46 -27.59
N THR A 469 -12.87 11.51 -27.02
CA THR A 469 -13.22 12.90 -27.25
C THR A 469 -12.01 13.78 -26.94
N SER A 470 -11.97 14.98 -27.54
CA SER A 470 -11.01 16.00 -27.17
C SER A 470 -11.31 16.68 -25.83
N TRP A 471 -12.49 16.48 -25.24
CA TRP A 471 -12.92 17.10 -24.00
C TRP A 471 -12.63 16.19 -22.81
N VAL A 472 -11.66 16.60 -21.98
CA VAL A 472 -11.11 15.81 -20.89
C VAL A 472 -11.48 16.44 -19.56
N PRO A 473 -12.19 15.74 -18.65
CA PRO A 473 -12.46 16.24 -17.30
C PRO A 473 -11.19 16.27 -16.46
N VAL A 474 -11.14 17.16 -15.48
CA VAL A 474 -10.07 17.17 -14.47
C VAL A 474 -10.70 17.11 -13.09
N GLU A 475 -10.27 16.13 -12.31
CA GLU A 475 -10.69 15.91 -10.92
C GLU A 475 -9.52 15.43 -10.10
N PHE A 476 -9.24 16.10 -8.99
CA PHE A 476 -8.15 15.72 -8.09
C PHE A 476 -8.53 15.99 -6.64
N LYS A 477 -7.87 15.27 -5.73
CA LYS A 477 -8.12 15.35 -4.30
C LYS A 477 -7.02 16.14 -3.61
N ILE A 478 -7.43 17.13 -2.81
CA ILE A 478 -6.52 17.96 -2.00
C ILE A 478 -6.78 17.75 -0.52
N LYS A 479 -5.75 17.96 0.30
CA LYS A 479 -5.80 17.89 1.76
C LYS A 479 -5.19 19.14 2.36
N ASN A 480 -5.86 19.72 3.35
CA ASN A 480 -5.31 20.79 4.16
C ASN A 480 -4.33 20.18 5.18
N ASN A 481 -3.04 20.37 4.97
CA ASN A 481 -1.97 19.98 5.89
C ASN A 481 -1.52 21.17 6.78
N GLY A 482 -2.18 22.32 6.69
CA GLY A 482 -1.91 23.53 7.48
C GLY A 482 -2.79 23.61 8.72
N ILE A 483 -2.45 24.57 9.61
CA ILE A 483 -3.21 24.86 10.85
C ILE A 483 -4.51 25.63 10.53
N ASN A 484 -4.43 26.58 9.59
CA ASN A 484 -5.56 27.45 9.27
C ASN A 484 -6.56 26.71 8.38
N THR A 485 -7.83 27.05 8.51
CA THR A 485 -8.83 26.67 7.52
C THR A 485 -8.47 27.30 6.17
N LEU A 486 -8.47 26.48 5.11
CA LEU A 486 -8.23 26.96 3.75
C LEU A 486 -9.55 27.42 3.13
N THR A 487 -9.54 28.62 2.54
CA THR A 487 -10.70 29.23 1.89
C THR A 487 -10.51 29.39 0.40
N GLU A 488 -9.27 29.44 -0.06
CA GLU A 488 -8.93 29.50 -1.48
C GLU A 488 -7.58 28.84 -1.75
N ILE A 489 -7.46 28.21 -2.93
CA ILE A 489 -6.25 27.58 -3.42
C ILE A 489 -6.14 27.91 -4.91
N ASP A 490 -5.03 28.55 -5.32
CA ASP A 490 -4.71 28.77 -6.72
C ASP A 490 -3.85 27.63 -7.24
N TYR A 491 -4.15 27.14 -8.43
CA TYR A 491 -3.38 26.08 -9.06
C TYR A 491 -3.27 26.26 -10.57
N ASP A 492 -2.25 25.68 -11.16
CA ASP A 492 -1.97 25.69 -12.58
C ASP A 492 -2.03 24.27 -13.14
N ILE A 493 -2.49 24.14 -14.38
CA ILE A 493 -2.54 22.88 -15.10
C ILE A 493 -1.56 22.97 -16.27
N TYR A 494 -0.74 21.92 -16.43
CA TYR A 494 0.19 21.78 -17.54
C TYR A 494 -0.19 20.55 -18.34
N ILE A 495 -0.22 20.68 -19.67
CA ILE A 495 -0.38 19.58 -20.60
C ILE A 495 0.90 19.49 -21.42
N ASP A 496 1.54 18.31 -21.43
CA ASP A 496 2.82 18.06 -22.11
C ASP A 496 3.92 19.08 -21.73
N GLY A 497 3.91 19.51 -20.48
CA GLY A 497 4.83 20.53 -19.94
C GLY A 497 4.49 21.97 -20.30
N ALA A 498 3.46 22.23 -21.09
CA ALA A 498 2.98 23.58 -21.42
C ALA A 498 1.79 23.97 -20.53
N MET A 499 1.82 25.21 -19.98
CA MET A 499 0.76 25.73 -19.14
C MET A 499 -0.54 25.87 -19.96
N TYR A 500 -1.63 25.30 -19.43
CA TYR A 500 -2.95 25.39 -20.05
C TYR A 500 -3.64 26.67 -19.61
N THR A 501 -3.80 27.62 -20.55
CA THR A 501 -4.35 28.95 -20.29
C THR A 501 -5.70 29.22 -21.00
N SER A 502 -6.34 28.16 -21.50
CA SER A 502 -7.63 28.25 -22.17
C SER A 502 -8.80 28.45 -21.20
N SER A 503 -9.98 28.05 -21.58
CA SER A 503 -11.23 28.24 -20.80
C SER A 503 -11.07 27.79 -19.33
N GLY A 504 -11.48 28.64 -18.39
CA GLY A 504 -11.44 28.39 -16.95
C GLY A 504 -10.23 28.98 -16.22
N TYR A 505 -9.18 29.38 -16.92
CA TYR A 505 -8.00 30.01 -16.29
C TYR A 505 -8.29 31.44 -15.82
N PRO A 506 -7.79 31.90 -14.66
CA PRO A 506 -6.99 31.17 -13.67
C PRO A 506 -7.81 30.16 -12.89
N PHE A 507 -7.20 29.01 -12.57
CA PHE A 507 -7.87 27.96 -11.83
C PHE A 507 -7.78 28.23 -10.32
N LYS A 508 -8.92 28.10 -9.65
CA LYS A 508 -9.02 28.39 -8.22
C LYS A 508 -10.08 27.51 -7.57
N TRP A 509 -9.68 26.79 -6.54
CA TRP A 509 -10.63 26.21 -5.60
C TRP A 509 -11.03 27.24 -4.56
N THR A 510 -12.32 27.29 -4.21
CA THR A 510 -12.84 28.10 -3.10
C THR A 510 -13.77 27.28 -2.24
N GLY A 511 -13.63 27.41 -0.91
CA GLY A 511 -14.43 26.60 0.01
C GLY A 511 -14.13 26.89 1.47
N ASN A 512 -14.28 25.87 2.30
CA ASN A 512 -13.97 25.93 3.73
C ASN A 512 -13.40 24.57 4.15
N LEU A 513 -12.09 24.38 3.98
CA LEU A 513 -11.39 23.13 4.26
C LEU A 513 -10.64 23.22 5.57
N SER A 514 -11.15 22.58 6.62
CA SER A 514 -10.53 22.55 7.95
C SER A 514 -9.19 21.82 7.95
N SER A 515 -8.32 22.14 8.91
CA SER A 515 -7.06 21.43 9.11
C SER A 515 -7.26 19.91 9.14
N GLY A 516 -6.40 19.16 8.45
CA GLY A 516 -6.45 17.70 8.32
C GLY A 516 -7.52 17.14 7.39
N SER A 517 -8.48 17.95 6.93
CA SER A 517 -9.57 17.54 6.04
C SER A 517 -9.13 17.50 4.57
N SER A 518 -9.84 16.72 3.76
CA SER A 518 -9.63 16.63 2.31
C SER A 518 -10.92 16.89 1.54
N VAL A 519 -10.79 17.38 0.30
CA VAL A 519 -11.89 17.63 -0.61
C VAL A 519 -11.48 17.29 -2.04
N ILE A 520 -12.44 16.92 -2.85
CA ILE A 520 -12.25 16.73 -4.30
C ILE A 520 -12.51 18.08 -4.98
N GLU A 521 -11.55 18.51 -5.80
CA GLU A 521 -11.70 19.61 -6.75
C GLU A 521 -11.97 19.03 -8.13
N ALA A 522 -13.04 19.48 -8.74
CA ALA A 522 -13.41 19.14 -10.11
C ALA A 522 -13.61 20.41 -10.93
N LEU A 523 -12.94 20.52 -12.07
CA LEU A 523 -13.13 21.65 -12.97
C LEU A 523 -14.58 21.73 -13.45
N SER A 524 -15.13 22.92 -13.46
CA SER A 524 -16.50 23.17 -13.97
C SER A 524 -16.64 22.98 -15.49
N SER A 525 -15.53 22.93 -16.21
CA SER A 525 -15.46 22.68 -17.64
C SER A 525 -14.31 21.77 -17.99
N SER A 526 -14.55 20.81 -18.90
CA SER A 526 -13.49 19.95 -19.42
C SER A 526 -12.46 20.74 -20.22
N LEU A 527 -11.21 20.25 -20.22
CA LEU A 527 -10.13 20.77 -21.06
C LEU A 527 -10.30 20.28 -22.49
N ASN A 528 -9.99 21.12 -23.48
CA ASN A 528 -9.98 20.72 -24.89
C ASN A 528 -8.53 20.38 -25.28
N ILE A 529 -8.26 19.10 -25.48
CA ILE A 529 -6.94 18.53 -25.74
C ILE A 529 -6.93 17.91 -27.15
N ALA A 530 -5.85 18.12 -27.89
CA ALA A 530 -5.67 17.50 -29.22
C ALA A 530 -5.58 15.98 -29.10
N ASP A 531 -5.67 15.27 -30.23
CA ASP A 531 -5.47 13.83 -30.27
C ASP A 531 -4.04 13.43 -29.93
N GLY A 532 -3.88 12.38 -29.16
CA GLY A 532 -2.59 11.83 -28.83
C GLY A 532 -2.47 11.28 -27.41
N VAL A 533 -1.26 10.90 -27.08
CA VAL A 533 -0.85 10.56 -25.72
C VAL A 533 -0.33 11.84 -25.05
N HIS A 534 -0.84 12.13 -23.89
CA HIS A 534 -0.57 13.37 -23.16
C HIS A 534 -0.18 13.09 -21.72
N SER A 535 0.62 13.99 -21.15
CA SER A 535 0.82 14.10 -19.72
C SER A 535 0.09 15.32 -19.17
N ILE A 536 -0.56 15.17 -18.01
CA ILE A 536 -1.10 16.27 -17.23
C ILE A 536 -0.31 16.43 -15.95
N GLU A 537 -0.01 17.68 -15.58
CA GLU A 537 0.57 18.01 -14.27
C GLU A 537 -0.26 19.14 -13.65
N ILE A 538 -0.69 18.96 -12.40
CA ILE A 538 -1.35 19.96 -11.59
C ILE A 538 -0.34 20.51 -10.58
N LYS A 539 -0.22 21.84 -10.49
CA LYS A 539 0.68 22.52 -9.55
C LYS A 539 -0.09 23.52 -8.71
N ILE A 540 -0.07 23.36 -7.40
CA ILE A 540 -0.58 24.37 -6.48
C ILE A 540 0.44 25.51 -6.40
N SER A 541 -0.04 26.74 -6.53
CA SER A 541 0.79 27.95 -6.52
C SER A 541 0.58 28.81 -5.27
N ASN A 542 -0.67 29.00 -4.83
CA ASN A 542 -0.97 29.77 -3.62
C ASN A 542 -2.08 29.11 -2.79
N VAL A 543 -2.05 29.40 -1.49
CA VAL A 543 -3.00 28.94 -0.49
C VAL A 543 -3.39 30.10 0.41
N ASN A 544 -4.69 30.45 0.48
CA ASN A 544 -5.17 31.63 1.20
C ASN A 544 -4.42 32.93 0.79
N GLY A 545 -4.11 33.10 -0.49
CA GLY A 545 -3.40 34.26 -1.04
C GLY A 545 -1.90 34.33 -0.73
N GLN A 546 -1.31 33.27 -0.21
CA GLN A 546 0.13 33.16 0.08
C GLN A 546 0.73 31.98 -0.67
N VAL A 547 2.03 32.03 -0.96
CA VAL A 547 2.74 30.89 -1.54
C VAL A 547 2.71 29.74 -0.54
N ASP A 548 2.39 28.53 -1.01
CA ASP A 548 2.48 27.34 -0.19
C ASP A 548 3.93 27.07 0.20
N PRO A 549 4.25 26.99 1.49
CA PRO A 549 5.62 26.84 1.94
C PRO A 549 6.20 25.42 1.72
N ASN A 550 5.35 24.40 1.45
CA ASN A 550 5.79 23.03 1.22
C ASN A 550 5.58 22.61 -0.24
N ASN A 551 6.55 22.88 -1.09
CA ASN A 551 6.48 22.56 -2.51
C ASN A 551 6.60 21.06 -2.85
N SER A 552 6.86 20.19 -1.87
CA SER A 552 7.13 18.76 -2.13
C SER A 552 5.89 17.93 -2.46
N ASN A 553 4.70 18.41 -2.07
CA ASN A 553 3.40 17.76 -2.26
C ASN A 553 2.42 18.61 -3.10
N ASN A 554 2.91 19.71 -3.71
CA ASN A 554 2.12 20.63 -4.50
C ASN A 554 1.94 20.22 -5.96
N ASN A 555 2.58 19.14 -6.39
CA ASN A 555 2.55 18.67 -7.77
C ASN A 555 2.02 17.25 -7.84
N PHE A 556 1.19 16.98 -8.84
CA PHE A 556 0.76 15.64 -9.21
C PHE A 556 0.67 15.51 -10.73
N SER A 557 1.10 14.38 -11.28
CA SER A 557 1.06 14.13 -12.72
C SER A 557 0.50 12.76 -13.05
N SER A 558 -0.13 12.65 -14.24
CA SER A 558 -0.65 11.40 -14.79
C SER A 558 -0.57 11.45 -16.32
N ASP A 559 -0.57 10.27 -16.95
CA ASP A 559 -0.65 10.13 -18.38
C ASP A 559 -2.06 9.72 -18.80
N PHE A 560 -2.49 10.19 -19.97
CA PHE A 560 -3.78 9.85 -20.57
C PHE A 560 -3.71 9.94 -22.09
N SER A 561 -4.74 9.46 -22.78
CA SER A 561 -4.82 9.54 -24.25
C SER A 561 -6.16 10.08 -24.69
N THR A 562 -6.15 10.85 -25.79
CA THR A 562 -7.35 11.40 -26.43
C THR A 562 -7.44 10.93 -27.87
N TYR A 563 -8.65 10.62 -28.31
CA TYR A 563 -8.98 10.16 -29.63
C TYR A 563 -10.23 10.92 -30.12
N ALA A 564 -10.04 12.14 -30.66
CA ALA A 564 -11.15 12.94 -31.17
C ALA A 564 -11.80 12.27 -32.39
N ASN A 565 -13.08 12.55 -32.58
CA ASN A 565 -13.87 11.98 -33.66
C ASN A 565 -13.95 10.44 -33.65
N THR A 566 -13.80 9.83 -32.49
CA THR A 566 -14.03 8.41 -32.29
C THR A 566 -15.28 8.18 -31.45
N SER A 567 -15.82 6.99 -31.55
CA SER A 567 -16.94 6.52 -30.75
C SER A 567 -16.42 5.56 -29.66
N LEU A 568 -16.97 5.68 -28.44
CA LEU A 568 -16.68 4.74 -27.37
C LEU A 568 -17.43 3.44 -27.64
N VAL A 569 -16.65 2.38 -27.78
CA VAL A 569 -17.10 1.00 -27.90
C VAL A 569 -16.71 0.27 -26.61
N GLN A 570 -17.62 -0.54 -26.11
CA GLN A 570 -17.37 -1.35 -24.92
C GLN A 570 -17.23 -2.82 -25.31
N LEU A 571 -16.08 -3.40 -25.04
CA LEU A 571 -15.88 -4.84 -25.05
C LEU A 571 -16.14 -5.37 -23.65
N SER A 572 -17.23 -6.09 -23.47
CA SER A 572 -17.55 -6.82 -22.25
C SER A 572 -16.98 -8.23 -22.36
N LEU A 573 -16.18 -8.61 -21.37
CA LEU A 573 -15.62 -9.95 -21.25
C LEU A 573 -16.09 -10.53 -19.94
N ASP A 574 -16.87 -11.58 -19.99
CA ASP A 574 -17.26 -12.41 -18.86
C ASP A 574 -16.39 -13.65 -18.91
N PHE A 575 -15.35 -13.70 -18.10
CA PHE A 575 -14.42 -14.83 -18.09
C PHE A 575 -15.03 -16.01 -17.35
N ASP A 576 -14.70 -17.18 -17.80
CA ASP A 576 -14.74 -18.39 -17.00
C ASP A 576 -13.65 -18.34 -15.90
N CYS A 577 -13.13 -19.47 -15.44
CA CYS A 577 -12.13 -19.49 -14.39
C CYS A 577 -10.69 -19.19 -14.87
N TRP A 578 -10.44 -19.12 -16.16
CA TRP A 578 -9.10 -19.03 -16.75
C TRP A 578 -8.93 -17.83 -17.68
N GLY A 579 -9.18 -16.66 -17.17
CA GLY A 579 -9.00 -15.41 -17.94
C GLY A 579 -7.60 -15.24 -18.52
N SER A 580 -6.57 -15.83 -17.90
CA SER A 580 -5.18 -15.73 -18.38
C SER A 580 -4.94 -16.40 -19.75
N GLU A 581 -5.83 -17.28 -20.20
CA GLU A 581 -5.73 -17.98 -21.47
C GLU A 581 -6.22 -17.13 -22.63
N ILE A 582 -7.00 -16.08 -22.35
CA ILE A 582 -7.66 -15.23 -23.35
C ILE A 582 -6.74 -14.10 -23.80
N SER A 583 -6.71 -13.89 -25.11
CA SER A 583 -6.15 -12.70 -25.76
C SER A 583 -7.07 -12.22 -26.86
N TRP A 584 -6.98 -10.93 -27.21
CA TRP A 584 -7.79 -10.36 -28.29
C TRP A 584 -7.10 -9.20 -28.98
N ASP A 585 -7.52 -8.93 -30.23
CA ASP A 585 -7.17 -7.73 -30.98
C ASP A 585 -8.36 -7.20 -31.79
N ILE A 586 -8.30 -5.91 -32.12
CA ILE A 586 -9.17 -5.25 -33.08
C ILE A 586 -8.29 -4.67 -34.17
N LYS A 587 -8.59 -5.08 -35.43
CA LYS A 587 -7.90 -4.61 -36.64
C LYS A 587 -8.82 -3.76 -37.47
N ASP A 588 -8.25 -2.79 -38.15
CA ASP A 588 -8.90 -2.08 -39.23
C ASP A 588 -9.04 -3.02 -40.45
N ASP A 589 -10.25 -3.25 -40.93
CA ASP A 589 -10.56 -4.23 -42.00
C ASP A 589 -9.96 -3.84 -43.37
N GLN A 590 -9.70 -2.54 -43.59
CA GLN A 590 -9.15 -2.08 -44.88
C GLN A 590 -7.62 -2.18 -44.92
N THR A 591 -6.95 -1.90 -43.78
CA THR A 591 -5.49 -1.84 -43.72
C THR A 591 -4.86 -3.04 -43.06
N GLY A 592 -5.60 -3.82 -42.29
CA GLY A 592 -5.11 -4.91 -41.45
C GLY A 592 -4.28 -4.47 -40.27
N ALA A 593 -4.24 -3.16 -39.98
CA ALA A 593 -3.49 -2.63 -38.82
C ALA A 593 -4.19 -2.98 -37.53
N VAL A 594 -3.44 -3.50 -36.54
CA VAL A 594 -3.92 -3.71 -35.18
C VAL A 594 -4.05 -2.34 -34.51
N LEU A 595 -5.24 -1.99 -34.09
CA LEU A 595 -5.56 -0.72 -33.42
C LEU A 595 -5.58 -0.87 -31.89
N TRP A 596 -6.14 -1.97 -31.40
CA TRP A 596 -6.23 -2.32 -29.99
C TRP A 596 -5.94 -3.80 -29.80
N SER A 597 -5.28 -4.15 -28.69
CA SER A 597 -5.02 -5.56 -28.36
C SER A 597 -4.70 -5.76 -26.90
N GLN A 598 -5.03 -6.94 -26.39
CA GLN A 598 -4.56 -7.42 -25.09
C GLN A 598 -3.93 -8.80 -25.28
N PRO A 599 -2.66 -8.97 -24.91
CA PRO A 599 -1.97 -10.24 -25.03
C PRO A 599 -2.43 -11.25 -23.99
N GLN A 600 -2.18 -12.52 -24.26
CA GLN A 600 -2.38 -13.60 -23.29
C GLN A 600 -1.64 -13.31 -21.96
N GLY A 601 -2.27 -13.69 -20.84
CA GLY A 601 -1.75 -13.46 -19.50
C GLY A 601 -2.02 -12.05 -18.93
N THR A 602 -2.76 -11.20 -19.68
CA THR A 602 -3.22 -9.89 -19.16
C THR A 602 -4.25 -10.05 -18.06
N TYR A 603 -5.14 -11.03 -18.20
CA TYR A 603 -6.25 -11.25 -17.29
C TYR A 603 -5.94 -12.31 -16.25
N GLN A 604 -6.67 -12.31 -15.13
CA GLN A 604 -6.42 -13.20 -13.99
C GLN A 604 -7.30 -14.45 -14.07
N ASP A 605 -6.83 -15.56 -13.48
CA ASP A 605 -7.63 -16.74 -13.23
C ASP A 605 -8.39 -16.59 -11.92
N VAL A 606 -9.71 -16.76 -11.95
CA VAL A 606 -10.59 -16.62 -10.78
C VAL A 606 -11.53 -17.81 -10.66
N SER A 607 -11.16 -18.80 -9.87
CA SER A 607 -11.98 -19.99 -9.61
C SER A 607 -12.74 -19.84 -8.28
N PRO A 608 -13.99 -20.38 -8.13
CA PRO A 608 -14.72 -21.18 -9.13
C PRO A 608 -15.66 -20.36 -10.03
N ASN A 609 -15.80 -19.06 -9.86
CA ASN A 609 -16.91 -18.29 -10.44
C ASN A 609 -16.53 -17.39 -11.64
N GLY A 610 -15.25 -17.35 -12.05
CA GLY A 610 -14.82 -16.38 -13.05
C GLY A 610 -15.01 -14.91 -12.59
N TYR A 611 -14.96 -13.97 -13.53
CA TYR A 611 -15.26 -12.55 -13.27
C TYR A 611 -15.50 -11.81 -14.61
N SER A 612 -16.08 -10.61 -14.50
CA SER A 612 -16.41 -9.78 -15.66
C SER A 612 -15.61 -8.48 -15.67
N ILE A 613 -15.24 -8.02 -16.85
CA ILE A 613 -14.63 -6.70 -17.08
C ILE A 613 -15.27 -6.01 -18.27
N ILE A 614 -15.07 -4.71 -18.37
CA ILE A 614 -15.42 -3.89 -19.53
C ILE A 614 -14.19 -3.12 -19.96
N GLU A 615 -13.74 -3.38 -21.20
CA GLU A 615 -12.70 -2.59 -21.84
C GLU A 615 -13.36 -1.47 -22.67
N ASN A 616 -12.89 -0.24 -22.46
CA ASN A 616 -13.36 0.93 -23.18
C ASN A 616 -12.41 1.23 -24.34
N ILE A 617 -12.94 1.21 -25.54
CA ILE A 617 -12.16 1.25 -26.78
C ILE A 617 -12.66 2.42 -27.63
N CYS A 618 -11.76 3.25 -28.12
CA CYS A 618 -12.07 4.37 -29.00
C CYS A 618 -11.82 4.00 -30.46
N LEU A 619 -12.88 3.97 -31.28
CA LEU A 619 -12.80 3.64 -32.69
C LEU A 619 -13.45 4.73 -33.55
N ALA A 620 -12.84 5.10 -34.66
CA ALA A 620 -13.42 5.99 -35.66
C ALA A 620 -14.58 5.29 -36.43
N ASP A 621 -15.26 6.03 -37.30
CA ASP A 621 -16.19 5.40 -38.24
C ASP A 621 -15.40 4.53 -39.19
N GLY A 622 -15.78 3.27 -39.34
CA GLY A 622 -15.08 2.29 -40.16
C GLY A 622 -15.55 0.85 -39.91
N CYS A 623 -14.97 -0.08 -40.63
CA CYS A 623 -15.19 -1.51 -40.41
C CYS A 623 -13.95 -2.15 -39.81
N TYR A 624 -14.16 -3.09 -38.89
CA TYR A 624 -13.16 -3.69 -38.02
C TYR A 624 -13.34 -5.20 -37.92
N GLU A 625 -12.23 -5.90 -37.72
CA GLU A 625 -12.21 -7.32 -37.38
C GLU A 625 -11.79 -7.44 -35.90
N PHE A 626 -12.67 -7.99 -35.07
CA PHE A 626 -12.37 -8.38 -33.70
C PHE A 626 -11.95 -9.84 -33.66
N ASN A 627 -10.75 -10.11 -33.18
CA ASN A 627 -10.23 -11.47 -32.99
C ASN A 627 -10.12 -11.75 -31.49
N ILE A 628 -10.60 -12.90 -31.05
CA ILE A 628 -10.42 -13.43 -29.73
C ILE A 628 -9.81 -14.82 -29.81
N THR A 629 -8.83 -15.10 -28.99
CA THR A 629 -8.12 -16.38 -28.93
C THR A 629 -8.01 -16.90 -27.53
N ASP A 630 -8.03 -18.23 -27.44
CA ASP A 630 -7.82 -18.98 -26.22
C ASP A 630 -6.65 -19.96 -26.41
N SER A 631 -5.68 -19.94 -25.51
CA SER A 631 -4.46 -20.74 -25.61
C SER A 631 -4.63 -22.20 -25.23
N TYR A 632 -5.64 -22.54 -24.44
CA TYR A 632 -5.98 -23.92 -24.09
C TYR A 632 -6.81 -24.59 -25.17
N GLY A 633 -7.67 -23.84 -25.85
CA GLY A 633 -8.41 -24.27 -27.03
C GLY A 633 -9.84 -24.74 -26.76
N ASP A 634 -10.44 -24.34 -25.62
CA ASP A 634 -11.82 -24.63 -25.24
C ASP A 634 -12.70 -23.37 -25.14
N GLY A 635 -12.18 -22.24 -25.62
CA GLY A 635 -12.86 -20.95 -25.54
C GLY A 635 -12.99 -20.45 -24.11
N MET A 636 -14.19 -20.09 -23.70
CA MET A 636 -14.51 -19.75 -22.31
C MET A 636 -15.55 -20.71 -21.71
N SER A 637 -15.36 -22.02 -21.96
CA SER A 637 -16.31 -23.08 -21.60
C SER A 637 -15.96 -23.76 -20.27
N GLY A 638 -15.67 -22.99 -19.22
CA GLY A 638 -15.15 -23.44 -17.94
C GLY A 638 -16.03 -24.43 -17.18
N ALA A 639 -17.35 -24.31 -17.27
CA ALA A 639 -18.30 -25.16 -16.52
C ALA A 639 -18.23 -26.67 -16.85
N GLN A 640 -17.53 -27.05 -17.91
CA GLN A 640 -17.27 -28.46 -18.21
C GLN A 640 -16.22 -29.11 -17.29
N TYR A 641 -15.48 -28.31 -16.52
CA TYR A 641 -14.42 -28.76 -15.62
C TYR A 641 -14.87 -28.61 -14.14
N ASN A 642 -14.56 -29.61 -13.32
CA ASN A 642 -15.00 -29.65 -11.91
C ASN A 642 -14.46 -28.51 -11.02
N SER A 643 -13.55 -27.68 -11.50
CA SER A 643 -12.96 -26.57 -10.79
C SER A 643 -13.54 -25.22 -11.16
N CYS A 644 -14.52 -25.18 -12.06
CA CYS A 644 -15.16 -23.97 -12.54
C CYS A 644 -16.68 -24.15 -12.62
N ASP A 645 -17.42 -23.20 -12.04
CA ASP A 645 -18.88 -23.24 -11.99
C ASP A 645 -19.50 -22.35 -13.10
N ASN A 646 -18.67 -21.67 -13.91
CA ASN A 646 -19.11 -20.68 -14.88
C ASN A 646 -18.55 -20.91 -16.29
N ASN A 647 -19.38 -20.63 -17.29
CA ASN A 647 -18.93 -20.40 -18.66
C ASN A 647 -18.83 -18.89 -18.89
N GLY A 648 -17.82 -18.47 -19.62
CA GLY A 648 -17.65 -17.09 -19.99
C GLY A 648 -18.50 -16.69 -21.22
N ASP A 649 -18.44 -15.40 -21.56
CA ASP A 649 -19.06 -14.81 -22.73
C ASP A 649 -18.35 -13.50 -23.12
N TYR A 650 -18.61 -12.95 -24.30
CA TYR A 650 -18.13 -11.63 -24.68
C TYR A 650 -19.11 -10.91 -25.59
N ASN A 651 -19.03 -9.58 -25.54
CA ASN A 651 -19.90 -8.71 -26.33
C ASN A 651 -19.18 -7.41 -26.67
N ILE A 652 -19.33 -6.94 -27.89
CA ILE A 652 -18.93 -5.59 -28.31
C ILE A 652 -20.19 -4.78 -28.56
N SER A 653 -20.33 -3.70 -27.82
CA SER A 653 -21.50 -2.81 -27.91
C SER A 653 -21.10 -1.34 -27.94
N ASN A 654 -22.06 -0.48 -28.29
CA ASN A 654 -21.89 0.95 -28.02
C ASN A 654 -21.88 1.22 -26.51
N GLN A 655 -21.39 2.41 -26.10
CA GLN A 655 -21.30 2.82 -24.69
C GLN A 655 -22.61 2.70 -23.88
N TRP A 656 -23.75 2.51 -24.55
CA TRP A 656 -25.08 2.43 -23.94
C TRP A 656 -25.59 1.00 -23.84
N GLY A 657 -24.88 0.02 -24.41
CA GLY A 657 -25.34 -1.36 -24.53
C GLY A 657 -26.63 -1.53 -25.36
N THR A 658 -27.02 -0.47 -26.12
CA THR A 658 -28.25 -0.46 -26.90
C THR A 658 -28.09 -1.02 -28.31
N VAL A 659 -26.85 -1.03 -28.81
CA VAL A 659 -26.47 -1.62 -30.10
C VAL A 659 -25.32 -2.56 -29.81
N ASN A 660 -25.52 -3.85 -30.09
CA ASN A 660 -24.48 -4.85 -30.06
C ASN A 660 -23.89 -4.98 -31.47
N PHE A 661 -22.60 -4.73 -31.60
CA PHE A 661 -21.88 -4.90 -32.86
C PHE A 661 -21.45 -6.35 -33.04
N VAL A 662 -20.97 -6.95 -31.94
CA VAL A 662 -20.67 -8.37 -31.82
C VAL A 662 -21.42 -8.88 -30.61
N ASN A 663 -22.25 -9.91 -30.80
CA ASN A 663 -23.03 -10.50 -29.69
C ASN A 663 -22.90 -12.02 -29.77
N MET A 664 -22.15 -12.58 -28.89
CA MET A 664 -22.18 -14.01 -28.60
C MET A 664 -23.39 -14.30 -27.73
N VAL A 665 -24.23 -15.19 -28.19
CA VAL A 665 -25.45 -15.57 -27.45
C VAL A 665 -25.01 -16.31 -26.17
N ALA A 666 -25.56 -15.91 -25.05
CA ALA A 666 -25.35 -16.55 -23.75
C ALA A 666 -25.33 -18.10 -23.86
N ASN A 667 -24.29 -18.70 -23.30
CA ASN A 667 -23.95 -20.12 -23.30
C ASN A 667 -23.22 -20.66 -24.54
N ASN A 668 -22.63 -19.84 -25.38
CA ASN A 668 -21.92 -20.32 -26.57
C ASN A 668 -20.49 -19.74 -26.68
N ALA A 669 -19.82 -19.59 -25.54
CA ALA A 669 -18.43 -19.15 -25.46
C ALA A 669 -17.40 -20.23 -25.83
N ASP A 670 -17.85 -21.36 -26.39
CA ASP A 670 -16.99 -22.40 -26.97
C ASP A 670 -16.63 -22.00 -28.40
N PHE A 671 -15.56 -21.20 -28.50
CA PHE A 671 -14.97 -20.81 -29.80
C PHE A 671 -13.66 -21.56 -30.11
N GLY A 672 -13.35 -22.58 -29.30
CA GLY A 672 -12.10 -23.34 -29.45
C GLY A 672 -10.88 -22.42 -29.25
N SER A 673 -9.84 -22.64 -30.07
CA SER A 673 -8.59 -21.85 -29.95
C SER A 673 -8.69 -20.42 -30.50
N GLY A 674 -9.84 -20.01 -31.07
CA GLY A 674 -10.05 -18.63 -31.50
C GLY A 674 -11.16 -18.47 -32.53
N THR A 675 -11.67 -17.24 -32.62
CA THR A 675 -12.68 -16.83 -33.61
C THR A 675 -12.49 -15.36 -33.97
N SER A 676 -13.09 -14.95 -35.10
CA SER A 676 -13.10 -13.55 -35.54
C SER A 676 -14.52 -13.08 -35.89
N HIS A 677 -14.76 -11.78 -35.71
CA HIS A 677 -16.03 -11.13 -36.00
C HIS A 677 -15.80 -9.79 -36.69
N ASP A 678 -16.46 -9.60 -37.81
CA ASP A 678 -16.48 -8.31 -38.51
C ASP A 678 -17.59 -7.44 -37.95
N PHE A 679 -17.31 -6.16 -37.72
CA PHE A 679 -18.31 -5.17 -37.34
C PHE A 679 -17.97 -3.81 -37.92
N CYS A 680 -18.99 -2.96 -38.14
CA CYS A 680 -18.78 -1.61 -38.65
C CYS A 680 -19.43 -0.57 -37.73
N LEU A 681 -18.72 0.50 -37.48
CA LEU A 681 -19.24 1.70 -36.90
C LEU A 681 -19.59 2.67 -38.05
N THR A 682 -20.85 2.98 -38.17
CA THR A 682 -21.31 3.98 -39.15
C THR A 682 -22.05 5.06 -38.37
N ASN A 683 -21.53 6.27 -38.43
CA ASN A 683 -22.25 7.44 -37.93
C ASN A 683 -23.38 7.71 -38.97
N THR A 684 -24.54 7.09 -38.79
CA THR A 684 -25.72 7.53 -39.53
C THR A 684 -26.08 8.91 -38.99
N SER A 685 -25.56 9.94 -39.65
CA SER A 685 -25.98 11.31 -39.41
C SER A 685 -27.45 11.46 -39.78
N ILE A 686 -28.31 11.18 -38.84
CA ILE A 686 -29.64 11.77 -38.81
C ILE A 686 -29.41 13.25 -38.52
N ASN A 687 -29.90 14.12 -39.36
CA ASN A 687 -29.82 15.60 -39.18
C ASN A 687 -30.10 15.99 -37.75
N ASN A 688 -29.08 16.52 -37.09
CA ASN A 688 -29.06 16.87 -35.69
C ASN A 688 -30.07 17.96 -35.35
N SER A 689 -31.09 17.61 -34.57
CA SER A 689 -31.47 18.43 -33.44
C SER A 689 -30.38 18.23 -32.37
N GLU A 690 -29.77 19.30 -31.89
CA GLU A 690 -28.68 19.33 -30.91
C GLU A 690 -28.89 18.31 -29.78
N ILE A 691 -28.08 17.23 -29.75
CA ILE A 691 -28.16 16.23 -28.68
C ILE A 691 -27.34 16.77 -27.51
N PHE A 692 -28.01 17.07 -26.40
CA PHE A 692 -27.32 17.44 -25.17
C PHE A 692 -26.71 16.19 -24.51
N SER A 693 -25.52 16.31 -23.95
CA SER A 693 -24.83 15.26 -23.23
C SER A 693 -24.88 15.54 -21.72
N ALA A 694 -24.81 14.49 -20.90
CA ALA A 694 -24.85 14.62 -19.45
C ALA A 694 -23.92 13.62 -18.77
N PHE A 695 -23.39 14.02 -17.60
CA PHE A 695 -22.54 13.17 -16.76
C PHE A 695 -23.08 13.12 -15.34
N LEU A 696 -22.95 11.95 -14.70
CA LEU A 696 -23.34 11.70 -13.31
C LEU A 696 -22.12 11.44 -12.46
N TYR A 697 -21.95 12.14 -11.34
CA TYR A 697 -20.86 11.91 -10.40
C TYR A 697 -21.27 12.26 -8.95
N PRO A 698 -20.67 11.63 -7.92
CA PRO A 698 -19.85 10.43 -8.03
C PRO A 698 -20.67 9.21 -8.47
N ASN A 699 -20.05 8.25 -9.15
CA ASN A 699 -20.67 6.96 -9.46
C ASN A 699 -19.64 5.86 -9.19
N PRO A 700 -19.83 5.03 -8.15
CA PRO A 700 -21.02 4.91 -7.27
C PRO A 700 -21.26 6.10 -6.32
N ALA A 701 -22.55 6.43 -6.11
CA ALA A 701 -23.03 7.54 -5.29
C ALA A 701 -23.57 7.07 -3.93
N ASN A 702 -23.43 7.91 -2.90
CA ASN A 702 -23.93 7.61 -1.55
C ASN A 702 -25.22 8.39 -1.21
N GLU A 703 -25.14 9.64 -0.79
CA GLU A 703 -26.29 10.45 -0.38
C GLU A 703 -26.76 11.43 -1.47
N SER A 704 -25.86 11.80 -2.38
CA SER A 704 -26.15 12.74 -3.44
C SER A 704 -25.49 12.35 -4.74
N LEU A 705 -26.06 12.81 -5.84
CA LEU A 705 -25.61 12.60 -7.20
C LEU A 705 -25.58 13.95 -7.92
N ASN A 706 -24.44 14.37 -8.41
CA ASN A 706 -24.32 15.57 -9.21
C ASN A 706 -24.55 15.25 -10.68
N ILE A 707 -25.13 16.19 -11.40
CA ILE A 707 -25.37 16.08 -12.84
C ILE A 707 -24.83 17.32 -13.52
N SER A 708 -23.95 17.10 -14.48
CA SER A 708 -23.45 18.12 -15.39
C SER A 708 -24.04 17.90 -16.77
N LEU A 709 -24.62 18.94 -17.36
CA LEU A 709 -25.19 18.93 -18.72
C LEU A 709 -24.26 19.70 -19.65
N ILE A 710 -24.00 19.13 -20.83
CA ILE A 710 -23.19 19.76 -21.89
C ILE A 710 -24.06 19.98 -23.09
N ASN A 711 -23.95 21.17 -23.72
CA ASN A 711 -24.71 21.60 -24.89
C ASN A 711 -26.23 21.63 -24.69
N SER A 712 -26.68 21.82 -23.44
CA SER A 712 -28.09 22.04 -23.15
C SER A 712 -28.53 23.41 -23.62
N SER A 713 -29.57 23.47 -24.44
CA SER A 713 -30.09 24.72 -25.05
C SER A 713 -31.32 25.28 -24.36
N LYS A 714 -31.90 24.54 -23.40
CA LYS A 714 -33.18 24.95 -22.76
C LYS A 714 -32.99 25.18 -21.25
N PRO A 715 -33.80 26.05 -20.66
CA PRO A 715 -33.66 26.44 -19.25
C PRO A 715 -34.04 25.33 -18.25
N ASN A 716 -34.71 24.28 -18.68
CA ASN A 716 -35.17 23.19 -17.82
C ASN A 716 -35.03 21.83 -18.51
N CYS A 717 -34.49 20.86 -17.78
CA CYS A 717 -34.40 19.44 -18.16
C CYS A 717 -35.12 18.59 -17.11
N GLU A 718 -36.00 17.70 -17.53
CA GLU A 718 -36.67 16.75 -16.62
C GLU A 718 -35.75 15.56 -16.39
N LEU A 719 -35.50 15.24 -15.10
CA LEU A 719 -34.72 14.13 -14.66
C LEU A 719 -35.62 13.08 -13.99
N ILE A 720 -35.56 11.86 -14.48
CA ILE A 720 -36.34 10.74 -13.94
C ILE A 720 -35.39 9.60 -13.62
N VAL A 721 -35.48 9.05 -12.40
CA VAL A 721 -34.71 7.88 -11.98
C VAL A 721 -35.62 6.66 -11.91
N TYR A 722 -35.15 5.56 -12.48
CA TYR A 722 -35.81 4.25 -12.45
C TYR A 722 -34.95 3.24 -11.69
N ASP A 723 -35.59 2.33 -10.97
CA ASP A 723 -34.94 1.15 -10.43
C ASP A 723 -34.74 0.08 -11.54
N ILE A 724 -34.09 -1.04 -11.20
CA ILE A 724 -33.84 -2.17 -12.13
C ILE A 724 -35.13 -2.85 -12.64
N ASN A 725 -36.27 -2.66 -11.97
CA ASN A 725 -37.57 -3.17 -12.39
C ASN A 725 -38.31 -2.20 -13.32
N GLY A 726 -37.69 -1.05 -13.64
CA GLY A 726 -38.32 0.00 -14.45
C GLY A 726 -39.32 0.86 -13.68
N GLN A 727 -39.34 0.76 -12.35
CA GLN A 727 -40.22 1.59 -11.53
C GLN A 727 -39.58 2.96 -11.34
N LYS A 728 -40.33 4.02 -11.60
CA LYS A 728 -39.93 5.40 -11.36
C LYS A 728 -39.80 5.68 -9.85
N VAL A 729 -38.59 5.98 -9.38
CA VAL A 729 -38.30 6.20 -7.95
C VAL A 729 -38.00 7.65 -7.61
N LEU A 730 -37.63 8.49 -8.62
CA LEU A 730 -37.41 9.92 -8.44
C LEU A 730 -37.76 10.66 -9.72
N ASN A 731 -38.29 11.87 -9.58
CA ASN A 731 -38.56 12.78 -10.69
C ASN A 731 -38.35 14.23 -10.23
N THR A 732 -37.54 14.99 -10.95
CA THR A 732 -37.26 16.40 -10.66
C THR A 732 -36.93 17.15 -11.93
N ILE A 733 -36.97 18.50 -11.84
CA ILE A 733 -36.54 19.37 -12.93
C ILE A 733 -35.17 19.95 -12.54
N ILE A 734 -34.21 19.87 -13.42
CA ILE A 734 -32.87 20.42 -13.23
C ILE A 734 -32.63 21.59 -14.18
N ASN A 735 -31.80 22.54 -13.73
CA ASN A 735 -31.42 23.68 -14.53
C ASN A 735 -30.03 23.48 -15.15
N PRO A 736 -29.91 23.41 -16.47
CA PRO A 736 -28.64 23.20 -17.15
C PRO A 736 -27.52 24.21 -16.83
N SER A 737 -27.90 25.42 -16.45
CA SER A 737 -26.96 26.51 -16.15
C SER A 737 -26.46 26.53 -14.70
N SER A 738 -26.86 25.57 -13.88
CA SER A 738 -26.47 25.44 -12.46
C SER A 738 -25.97 24.04 -12.15
N GLN A 739 -25.10 23.93 -11.14
CA GLN A 739 -24.70 22.64 -10.59
C GLN A 739 -25.93 21.99 -9.94
N ASN A 740 -26.37 20.86 -10.49
CA ASN A 740 -27.54 20.15 -10.01
C ASN A 740 -27.11 19.00 -9.11
N ASN A 741 -27.34 19.14 -7.81
CA ASN A 741 -27.12 18.10 -6.82
C ASN A 741 -28.47 17.42 -6.50
N ILE A 742 -28.56 16.14 -6.77
CA ILE A 742 -29.77 15.32 -6.55
C ILE A 742 -29.59 14.52 -5.28
N ASN A 743 -30.49 14.73 -4.32
CA ASN A 743 -30.52 13.92 -3.12
C ASN A 743 -31.07 12.52 -3.44
N ILE A 744 -30.25 11.50 -3.21
CA ILE A 744 -30.58 10.08 -3.43
C ILE A 744 -30.54 9.26 -2.14
N LYS A 745 -30.51 9.92 -0.98
CA LYS A 745 -30.38 9.29 0.34
C LYS A 745 -31.45 8.24 0.62
N GLU A 746 -32.66 8.48 0.15
CA GLU A 746 -33.82 7.59 0.35
C GLU A 746 -33.85 6.39 -0.62
N LEU A 747 -32.95 6.34 -1.60
CA LEU A 747 -32.86 5.19 -2.49
C LEU A 747 -32.09 4.04 -1.81
N ASN A 748 -32.55 2.84 -2.02
CA ASN A 748 -31.85 1.63 -1.56
C ASN A 748 -30.53 1.43 -2.34
N SER A 749 -29.58 0.71 -1.76
CA SER A 749 -28.37 0.31 -2.49
C SER A 749 -28.73 -0.54 -3.72
N GLY A 750 -28.18 -0.22 -4.88
CA GLY A 750 -28.51 -0.89 -6.13
C GLY A 750 -28.21 -0.08 -7.39
N TYR A 751 -28.55 -0.65 -8.54
CA TYR A 751 -28.40 -0.02 -9.85
C TYR A 751 -29.65 0.81 -10.18
N TYR A 752 -29.39 2.00 -10.77
CA TYR A 752 -30.44 2.92 -11.19
C TYR A 752 -30.17 3.45 -12.58
N ILE A 753 -31.26 3.70 -13.34
CA ILE A 753 -31.25 4.30 -14.65
C ILE A 753 -31.81 5.72 -14.54
N VAL A 754 -31.09 6.68 -15.08
CA VAL A 754 -31.52 8.09 -15.12
C VAL A 754 -31.90 8.46 -16.55
N LYS A 755 -33.12 8.95 -16.72
CA LYS A 755 -33.60 9.52 -17.97
C LYS A 755 -33.62 11.03 -17.84
N LEU A 756 -32.93 11.71 -18.75
CA LEU A 756 -32.96 13.16 -18.89
C LEU A 756 -33.76 13.53 -20.16
N VAL A 757 -34.69 14.45 -20.02
CA VAL A 757 -35.56 14.88 -21.13
C VAL A 757 -35.47 16.38 -21.28
N GLU A 758 -34.99 16.85 -22.43
CA GLU A 758 -34.92 18.24 -22.83
C GLU A 758 -35.72 18.47 -24.11
N GLY A 759 -36.98 18.83 -24.01
CA GLY A 759 -37.89 18.95 -25.16
C GLY A 759 -38.14 17.58 -25.81
N GLU A 760 -37.69 17.38 -27.07
CA GLU A 760 -37.79 16.11 -27.77
C GLU A 760 -36.54 15.24 -27.62
N SER A 761 -35.46 15.79 -27.07
CA SER A 761 -34.19 15.08 -26.87
C SER A 761 -34.24 14.32 -25.55
N ILE A 762 -33.73 13.06 -25.56
CA ILE A 762 -33.69 12.17 -24.41
C ILE A 762 -32.27 11.64 -24.29
N THR A 763 -31.70 11.72 -23.07
CA THR A 763 -30.43 11.10 -22.71
C THR A 763 -30.64 10.11 -21.57
N TRP A 764 -30.01 8.95 -21.64
CA TRP A 764 -30.07 7.93 -20.61
C TRP A 764 -28.71 7.74 -19.96
N LEU A 765 -28.70 7.67 -18.65
CA LEU A 765 -27.50 7.47 -17.82
C LEU A 765 -27.77 6.39 -16.78
N ARG A 766 -26.75 5.95 -16.09
CA ARG A 766 -26.88 4.97 -15.01
C ARG A 766 -25.94 5.29 -13.85
N PHE A 767 -26.35 4.94 -12.63
CA PHE A 767 -25.47 5.03 -11.48
C PHE A 767 -25.72 3.87 -10.49
N ILE A 768 -24.72 3.66 -9.65
CA ILE A 768 -24.78 2.71 -8.55
C ILE A 768 -24.99 3.50 -7.26
N LYS A 769 -26.02 3.18 -6.50
CA LYS A 769 -26.24 3.66 -5.14
C LYS A 769 -25.57 2.69 -4.16
N LYS A 770 -24.64 3.19 -3.34
CA LYS A 770 -23.99 2.44 -2.25
C LYS A 770 -24.88 2.37 -1.02
#